data_0d0b84922b78b217809a273d9225708c
#
_entry.id   0d0b84922b78b217809a273d9225708c
#
_cell.length_a   1.000
_cell.length_b   1.000
_cell.length_c   1.000
_cell.angle_alpha   90.00
_cell.angle_beta   90.00
_cell.angle_gamma   90.00
#
_symmetry.space_group_name_H-M   'P 1'
#
loop_
_entity.id
_entity.type
_entity.pdbx_description
1 polymer ?
#
loop_
_entity_poly.entity_id
_entity_poly.type
_entity_poly.pdbx_seq_one_letter_code
_entity_poly.pdbx_strand_id
1 'polypeptide(L)'
;MANLRFGAIEEAFKKRPLEVKTPKERPEHFYGKYVFNRAKMYKYLPVDVYQKLIDVIDNGTRLDRSIADAVAQGMKKWAEEHGATHYTHWFQPLTEGTAEKHDAFVEHDGKGGMIEEFSGKLLVQQEPDASSFPNGGIRNTFEARGYSAWDPTSPVFIIEDTLCIPTIFISYTGESLDYKAPLLKSLHAVNVTATKVCQYFYQDVKQVHTNLGWEQEYFLVDEDLYFARPDLMLTGRTLMGHDSAKNQQMDDHYFGTIPERVQAFMKDLEIQALELGIPCKTRHNEVAPGQFELAPIFEECNLAVDHNMLLMSLMKKIAHKHSFRVLLHEKPFDGVNGSGKHNNWSLSTDNGILLHAAGKTLNDNLRFVVFIVETLMAVYKHNGLLKASVMSATNDHRLGANEAPPAIISSFLGRQISDLLEHIEKADKENIFSLSGKTGMQMDIPEIPELLIDNTDRNRTSPFAFTGNRFEFRAVGSEANCASAMIVLNTAVAEALQNFSERVDALVAKGEDLTSAIIDIIREDIKTCKPIHFDGNGYSDSWKEEAMKRGLDCESNCPKCFDRYLDEDAIKMFESMNVMKRNELEARNEVKWETYTKKIQIEARVMGDLAMNHIIPVATHYQSQLAKNVQNMVNIFGDVEGKQLSERNIKIIREIAERTTIIETGVEELVNARKQANKIESQREKAIAYHDTIAPKMEEIRYQIDKLELVVSDELWTLPKYRELLFIR
;
A
#
# COMPACT_ATOMS: atom_id res chain seq x y z
N MET A 1 17.15 -21.74 -31.72
CA MET A 1 17.18 -20.48 -30.98
C MET A 1 17.64 -20.80 -29.56
N ALA A 2 18.61 -20.06 -29.02
CA ALA A 2 19.00 -20.22 -27.63
C ALA A 2 17.76 -19.99 -26.76
N ASN A 3 17.53 -20.87 -25.77
CA ASN A 3 16.42 -20.68 -24.83
C ASN A 3 16.72 -19.44 -23.97
N LEU A 4 15.92 -18.40 -24.08
CA LEU A 4 16.10 -17.12 -23.37
C LEU A 4 16.24 -17.34 -21.86
N ARG A 5 15.55 -18.32 -21.29
CA ARG A 5 15.61 -18.70 -19.88
C ARG A 5 17.03 -19.07 -19.46
N PHE A 6 17.73 -19.95 -20.20
CA PHE A 6 19.09 -20.36 -19.80
C PHE A 6 20.09 -19.22 -19.96
N GLY A 7 19.95 -18.39 -20.99
CA GLY A 7 20.76 -17.18 -21.12
C GLY A 7 20.56 -16.23 -19.94
N ALA A 8 19.31 -16.01 -19.51
CA ALA A 8 18.99 -15.19 -18.35
C ALA A 8 19.59 -15.75 -17.05
N ILE A 9 19.53 -17.08 -16.85
CA ILE A 9 20.15 -17.75 -15.69
C ILE A 9 21.69 -17.56 -15.70
N GLU A 10 22.32 -17.74 -16.87
CA GLU A 10 23.78 -17.57 -16.99
C GLU A 10 24.21 -16.12 -16.69
N GLU A 11 23.46 -15.12 -17.14
CA GLU A 11 23.73 -13.72 -16.86
C GLU A 11 23.49 -13.40 -15.38
N ALA A 12 22.40 -13.89 -14.78
CA ALA A 12 22.14 -13.72 -13.35
C ALA A 12 23.28 -14.26 -12.47
N PHE A 13 23.86 -15.41 -12.81
CA PHE A 13 25.01 -15.98 -12.09
C PHE A 13 26.29 -15.15 -12.15
N LYS A 14 26.45 -14.30 -13.17
CA LYS A 14 27.63 -13.43 -13.34
C LYS A 14 27.56 -12.18 -12.49
N LYS A 15 26.37 -11.80 -12.04
CA LYS A 15 26.16 -10.55 -11.28
C LYS A 15 26.92 -10.59 -9.94
N ARG A 16 27.45 -9.45 -9.57
CA ARG A 16 28.18 -9.24 -8.30
C ARG A 16 27.60 -8.03 -7.60
N PRO A 17 27.72 -7.91 -6.27
CA PRO A 17 27.33 -6.72 -5.55
C PRO A 17 28.03 -5.48 -6.12
N LEU A 18 27.29 -4.40 -6.33
CA LEU A 18 27.88 -3.11 -6.65
C LEU A 18 28.52 -2.51 -5.40
N GLU A 19 29.66 -1.86 -5.58
CA GLU A 19 30.25 -1.07 -4.52
C GLU A 19 29.44 0.22 -4.29
N VAL A 20 28.83 0.32 -3.11
CA VAL A 20 28.07 1.49 -2.69
C VAL A 20 28.97 2.40 -1.86
N LYS A 21 29.23 3.61 -2.38
CA LYS A 21 29.99 4.64 -1.66
C LYS A 21 29.19 5.11 -0.45
N THR A 22 29.66 4.76 0.73
CA THR A 22 29.07 5.28 1.97
C THR A 22 29.55 6.69 2.22
N PRO A 23 28.67 7.65 2.52
CA PRO A 23 29.09 8.97 3.00
C PRO A 23 30.03 8.80 4.20
N LYS A 24 31.09 9.62 4.25
CA LYS A 24 32.03 9.63 5.41
C LYS A 24 31.39 10.32 6.62
N GLU A 25 30.39 11.12 6.36
CA GLU A 25 29.62 11.85 7.35
C GLU A 25 28.59 10.94 8.03
N ARG A 26 28.17 11.30 9.23
CA ARG A 26 27.07 10.61 9.93
C ARG A 26 25.74 10.91 9.23
N PRO A 27 24.73 10.03 9.32
CA PRO A 27 23.41 10.23 8.71
C PRO A 27 22.78 11.59 9.04
N GLU A 28 22.94 12.08 10.28
CA GLU A 28 22.45 13.39 10.74
C GLU A 28 22.99 14.59 9.93
N HIS A 29 24.14 14.45 9.26
CA HIS A 29 24.78 15.53 8.49
C HIS A 29 24.32 15.58 7.02
N PHE A 30 23.85 14.45 6.47
CA PHE A 30 23.36 14.40 5.10
C PHE A 30 21.84 14.16 4.98
N TYR A 31 21.16 13.90 6.11
CA TYR A 31 19.71 13.76 6.13
C TYR A 31 19.01 15.01 5.57
N GLY A 32 18.12 14.79 4.60
CA GLY A 32 17.40 15.86 3.92
C GLY A 32 18.31 16.81 3.12
N LYS A 33 19.47 16.33 2.65
CA LYS A 33 20.39 17.13 1.82
C LYS A 33 19.70 17.76 0.61
N TYR A 34 18.82 17.00 -0.04
CA TYR A 34 18.06 17.42 -1.21
C TYR A 34 16.62 17.83 -0.90
N VAL A 35 16.34 18.25 0.33
CA VAL A 35 15.03 18.74 0.78
C VAL A 35 15.11 20.18 1.20
N PHE A 36 14.21 21.03 0.73
CA PHE A 36 14.07 22.43 1.17
C PHE A 36 13.37 22.49 2.52
N ASN A 37 14.08 22.03 3.56
CA ASN A 37 13.61 21.98 4.93
C ASN A 37 13.69 23.34 5.64
N ARG A 38 13.18 23.43 6.88
CA ARG A 38 13.12 24.66 7.67
C ARG A 38 14.47 25.38 7.80
N ALA A 39 15.58 24.66 7.93
CA ALA A 39 16.92 25.25 8.02
C ALA A 39 17.31 25.94 6.70
N LYS A 40 16.96 25.33 5.56
CA LYS A 40 17.18 25.92 4.23
C LYS A 40 16.19 27.05 3.96
N MET A 41 14.92 26.92 4.36
CA MET A 41 13.96 28.03 4.29
C MET A 41 14.50 29.26 5.05
N TYR A 42 15.00 29.06 6.26
CA TYR A 42 15.60 30.17 7.05
C TYR A 42 16.82 30.78 6.36
N LYS A 43 17.66 29.98 5.69
CA LYS A 43 18.88 30.45 5.02
C LYS A 43 18.58 31.22 3.72
N TYR A 44 17.58 30.79 2.96
CA TYR A 44 17.36 31.29 1.58
C TYR A 44 16.19 32.27 1.45
N LEU A 45 15.33 32.39 2.47
CA LEU A 45 14.19 33.31 2.47
C LEU A 45 14.47 34.55 3.33
N PRO A 46 13.89 35.71 2.98
CA PRO A 46 13.81 36.86 3.90
C PRO A 46 13.11 36.46 5.21
N VAL A 47 13.52 37.04 6.32
CA VAL A 47 13.05 36.64 7.66
C VAL A 47 11.53 36.73 7.81
N ASP A 48 10.92 37.78 7.29
CA ASP A 48 9.47 38.00 7.33
C ASP A 48 8.71 36.99 6.45
N VAL A 49 9.26 36.64 5.28
CA VAL A 49 8.74 35.60 4.39
C VAL A 49 8.81 34.23 5.05
N TYR A 50 9.97 33.93 5.66
CA TYR A 50 10.17 32.69 6.42
C TYR A 50 9.12 32.53 7.54
N GLN A 51 8.95 33.57 8.35
CA GLN A 51 7.98 33.53 9.45
C GLN A 51 6.55 33.29 8.98
N LYS A 52 6.11 33.99 7.91
CA LYS A 52 4.80 33.78 7.30
C LYS A 52 4.63 32.37 6.76
N LEU A 53 5.66 31.83 6.08
CA LEU A 53 5.60 30.47 5.55
C LEU A 53 5.54 29.42 6.68
N ILE A 54 6.30 29.59 7.75
CA ILE A 54 6.25 28.71 8.91
C ILE A 54 4.89 28.77 9.61
N ASP A 55 4.28 29.95 9.68
CA ASP A 55 2.93 30.09 10.24
C ASP A 55 1.87 29.32 9.41
N VAL A 56 2.02 29.32 8.08
CA VAL A 56 1.17 28.48 7.20
C VAL A 56 1.37 26.99 7.50
N ILE A 57 2.63 26.55 7.61
CA ILE A 57 2.98 25.15 7.85
C ILE A 57 2.52 24.68 9.23
N ASP A 58 2.77 25.48 10.27
CA ASP A 58 2.54 25.07 11.67
C ASP A 58 1.10 25.29 12.14
N ASN A 59 0.47 26.38 11.70
CA ASN A 59 -0.82 26.80 12.20
C ASN A 59 -1.96 26.65 11.17
N GLY A 60 -1.66 26.19 9.95
CA GLY A 60 -2.65 26.03 8.88
C GLY A 60 -3.27 27.36 8.43
N THR A 61 -2.55 28.49 8.62
CA THR A 61 -3.00 29.80 8.13
C THR A 61 -3.00 29.85 6.60
N ARG A 62 -3.83 30.72 6.02
CA ARG A 62 -3.92 30.82 4.58
C ARG A 62 -2.63 31.41 4.00
N LEU A 63 -2.06 30.74 2.98
CA LEU A 63 -0.89 31.26 2.25
C LEU A 63 -1.22 32.60 1.58
N ASP A 64 -0.45 33.64 1.92
CA ASP A 64 -0.49 34.93 1.23
C ASP A 64 0.30 34.85 -0.08
N ARG A 65 -0.40 35.01 -1.21
CA ARG A 65 0.25 34.99 -2.53
C ARG A 65 1.33 36.09 -2.68
N SER A 66 1.30 37.14 -1.86
CA SER A 66 2.33 38.20 -1.90
C SER A 66 3.73 37.73 -1.58
N ILE A 67 3.89 36.61 -0.84
CA ILE A 67 5.21 36.05 -0.53
C ILE A 67 5.68 35.02 -1.55
N ALA A 68 4.83 34.58 -2.48
CA ALA A 68 5.10 33.46 -3.38
C ALA A 68 6.34 33.71 -4.25
N ASP A 69 6.54 34.93 -4.76
CA ASP A 69 7.73 35.23 -5.58
C ASP A 69 9.02 35.14 -4.77
N ALA A 70 9.02 35.65 -3.54
CA ALA A 70 10.20 35.55 -2.66
C ALA A 70 10.51 34.09 -2.28
N VAL A 71 9.48 33.28 -2.05
CA VAL A 71 9.67 31.84 -1.78
C VAL A 71 10.19 31.13 -3.03
N ALA A 72 9.62 31.38 -4.21
CA ALA A 72 10.07 30.80 -5.47
C ALA A 72 11.54 31.14 -5.78
N GLN A 73 11.95 32.40 -5.59
CA GLN A 73 13.33 32.80 -5.79
C GLN A 73 14.29 32.13 -4.80
N GLY A 74 13.90 32.00 -3.54
CA GLY A 74 14.70 31.28 -2.54
C GLY A 74 14.85 29.79 -2.87
N MET A 75 13.77 29.13 -3.29
CA MET A 75 13.77 27.74 -3.74
C MET A 75 14.64 27.54 -4.98
N LYS A 76 14.47 28.40 -6.00
CA LYS A 76 15.26 28.37 -7.23
C LYS A 76 16.74 28.49 -6.93
N LYS A 77 17.16 29.51 -6.15
CA LYS A 77 18.56 29.71 -5.77
C LYS A 77 19.14 28.48 -5.08
N TRP A 78 18.40 27.89 -4.15
CA TRP A 78 18.82 26.66 -3.48
C TRP A 78 18.93 25.49 -4.48
N ALA A 79 17.96 25.35 -5.38
CA ALA A 79 17.92 24.27 -6.35
C ALA A 79 19.11 24.37 -7.35
N GLU A 80 19.41 25.58 -7.87
CA GLU A 80 20.55 25.84 -8.74
C GLU A 80 21.90 25.51 -8.08
N GLU A 81 22.05 25.83 -6.79
CA GLU A 81 23.25 25.48 -6.00
C GLU A 81 23.44 23.96 -5.87
N HIS A 82 22.35 23.17 -6.09
CA HIS A 82 22.36 21.70 -6.11
C HIS A 82 22.31 21.10 -7.52
N GLY A 83 22.43 21.93 -8.56
CA GLY A 83 22.51 21.50 -9.96
C GLY A 83 21.17 21.30 -10.65
N ALA A 84 20.06 21.72 -10.06
CA ALA A 84 18.77 21.64 -10.71
C ALA A 84 18.66 22.64 -11.88
N THR A 85 18.11 22.16 -12.99
CA THR A 85 17.85 22.93 -14.22
C THR A 85 16.38 22.95 -14.61
N HIS A 86 15.60 22.08 -13.97
CA HIS A 86 14.18 21.87 -14.21
C HIS A 86 13.39 21.95 -12.90
N TYR A 87 12.08 22.12 -13.03
CA TYR A 87 11.11 21.98 -11.95
C TYR A 87 9.88 21.22 -12.42
N THR A 88 9.16 20.65 -11.48
CA THR A 88 7.89 19.94 -11.75
C THR A 88 6.91 20.10 -10.58
N HIS A 89 5.62 20.21 -10.89
CA HIS A 89 4.58 19.94 -9.94
C HIS A 89 4.44 18.41 -9.81
N TRP A 90 4.78 17.91 -8.64
CA TRP A 90 4.76 16.49 -8.31
C TRP A 90 3.46 16.16 -7.56
N PHE A 91 2.63 15.27 -8.08
CA PHE A 91 1.34 14.93 -7.51
C PHE A 91 1.02 13.43 -7.61
N GLN A 92 -0.05 12.99 -6.92
CA GLN A 92 -0.45 11.60 -6.77
C GLN A 92 -1.83 11.39 -7.42
N PRO A 93 -1.91 11.10 -8.73
CA PRO A 93 -3.16 10.93 -9.45
C PRO A 93 -3.93 9.70 -8.97
N LEU A 94 -5.19 9.54 -9.43
CA LEU A 94 -6.01 8.36 -9.13
C LEU A 94 -5.52 7.07 -9.80
N THR A 95 -4.50 7.15 -10.65
CA THR A 95 -3.67 6.02 -11.08
C THR A 95 -2.64 5.69 -10.02
N GLU A 96 -2.01 4.54 -10.13
CA GLU A 96 -0.90 4.18 -9.26
C GLU A 96 0.36 4.99 -9.59
N GLY A 97 1.15 5.31 -8.58
CA GLY A 97 2.39 6.07 -8.72
C GLY A 97 2.21 7.57 -8.57
N THR A 98 3.18 8.30 -9.11
CA THR A 98 3.27 9.76 -9.08
C THR A 98 3.27 10.31 -10.49
N ALA A 99 2.87 11.57 -10.64
CA ALA A 99 2.87 12.27 -11.91
C ALA A 99 3.74 13.52 -11.83
N GLU A 100 4.48 13.78 -12.92
CA GLU A 100 5.40 14.88 -13.05
C GLU A 100 5.50 15.33 -14.52
N LYS A 101 5.74 16.62 -14.73
CA LYS A 101 6.05 17.23 -16.03
C LYS A 101 7.19 18.20 -15.85
N HIS A 102 8.36 17.88 -16.35
CA HIS A 102 9.56 18.67 -16.16
C HIS A 102 9.59 19.88 -17.09
N ASP A 103 9.52 21.07 -16.52
CA ASP A 103 9.70 22.33 -17.24
C ASP A 103 11.07 22.93 -16.86
N ALA A 104 11.84 23.38 -17.84
CA ALA A 104 13.12 24.02 -17.60
C ALA A 104 12.94 25.42 -16.98
N PHE A 105 13.91 25.89 -16.19
CA PHE A 105 13.92 27.27 -15.68
C PHE A 105 14.16 28.32 -16.77
N VAL A 106 14.00 28.00 -18.03
CA VAL A 106 14.40 28.85 -19.17
C VAL A 106 13.21 29.66 -19.68
N GLU A 107 13.39 30.95 -19.79
CA GLU A 107 12.44 31.94 -20.33
C GLU A 107 13.10 32.88 -21.30
N HIS A 108 12.34 33.52 -22.19
CA HIS A 108 12.87 34.55 -23.09
C HIS A 108 13.13 35.88 -22.36
N ASP A 109 14.31 36.52 -22.62
CA ASP A 109 14.63 37.84 -22.10
C ASP A 109 13.92 38.99 -22.85
N GLY A 110 13.13 38.69 -23.87
CA GLY A 110 12.46 39.64 -24.74
C GLY A 110 13.40 40.38 -25.72
N LYS A 111 14.69 40.05 -25.72
CA LYS A 111 15.74 40.70 -26.56
C LYS A 111 16.48 39.70 -27.45
N GLY A 112 15.98 38.49 -27.56
CA GLY A 112 16.55 37.43 -28.37
C GLY A 112 17.54 36.52 -27.61
N GLY A 113 17.66 36.71 -26.29
CA GLY A 113 18.38 35.84 -25.37
C GLY A 113 17.43 35.03 -24.48
N MET A 114 18.02 34.27 -23.57
CA MET A 114 17.32 33.43 -22.58
C MET A 114 17.75 33.88 -21.19
N ILE A 115 16.80 33.80 -20.26
CA ILE A 115 17.02 33.99 -18.82
C ILE A 115 16.52 32.76 -18.08
N GLU A 116 17.02 32.56 -16.89
CA GLU A 116 16.46 31.57 -15.97
C GLU A 116 15.45 32.24 -15.05
N GLU A 117 14.21 31.77 -15.08
CA GLU A 117 13.10 32.32 -14.29
C GLU A 117 12.29 31.20 -13.62
N PHE A 118 11.90 31.44 -12.36
CA PHE A 118 10.92 30.66 -11.64
C PHE A 118 10.12 31.60 -10.73
N SER A 119 8.91 31.93 -11.14
CA SER A 119 8.05 32.91 -10.44
C SER A 119 7.16 32.25 -9.40
N GLY A 120 6.64 33.04 -8.47
CA GLY A 120 5.65 32.60 -7.52
C GLY A 120 4.38 32.09 -8.16
N LYS A 121 4.02 32.57 -9.36
CA LYS A 121 2.91 32.02 -10.14
C LYS A 121 3.15 30.58 -10.53
N LEU A 122 4.35 30.24 -10.99
CA LEU A 122 4.74 28.89 -11.39
C LEU A 122 4.87 27.94 -10.18
N LEU A 123 5.29 28.48 -9.02
CA LEU A 123 5.32 27.73 -7.76
C LEU A 123 3.91 27.37 -7.28
N VAL A 124 2.99 28.34 -7.22
CA VAL A 124 1.71 28.17 -6.53
C VAL A 124 0.72 27.35 -7.34
N GLN A 125 0.68 27.52 -8.67
CA GLN A 125 -0.35 26.92 -9.51
C GLN A 125 0.15 26.69 -10.93
N GLN A 126 -0.22 25.53 -11.50
CA GLN A 126 -0.09 25.23 -12.92
C GLN A 126 -1.40 24.66 -13.48
N GLU A 127 -1.50 24.63 -14.82
CA GLU A 127 -2.64 24.08 -15.55
C GLU A 127 -2.16 22.94 -16.47
N PRO A 128 -1.80 21.77 -15.93
CA PRO A 128 -1.34 20.65 -16.73
C PRO A 128 -2.46 20.07 -17.59
N ASP A 129 -2.10 19.47 -18.74
CA ASP A 129 -3.00 18.64 -19.50
C ASP A 129 -3.39 17.40 -18.68
N ALA A 130 -4.67 17.27 -18.42
CA ALA A 130 -5.26 16.22 -17.61
C ALA A 130 -6.03 15.19 -18.43
N SER A 131 -5.97 15.26 -19.77
CA SER A 131 -6.78 14.40 -20.66
C SER A 131 -6.51 12.91 -20.51
N SER A 132 -5.28 12.54 -20.13
CA SER A 132 -4.86 11.15 -19.88
C SER A 132 -5.18 10.63 -18.47
N PHE A 133 -5.53 11.51 -17.52
CA PHE A 133 -5.84 11.09 -16.16
C PHE A 133 -7.32 10.68 -16.02
N PRO A 134 -7.59 9.55 -15.33
CA PRO A 134 -8.96 9.11 -15.08
C PRO A 134 -9.70 10.10 -14.20
N ASN A 135 -10.97 10.35 -14.51
CA ASN A 135 -11.78 11.33 -13.79
C ASN A 135 -13.21 10.83 -13.45
N GLY A 136 -13.55 9.58 -13.82
CA GLY A 136 -14.83 8.97 -13.49
C GLY A 136 -16.07 9.76 -13.97
N GLY A 137 -15.93 10.54 -15.06
CA GLY A 137 -17.04 11.35 -15.60
C GLY A 137 -17.18 12.77 -15.00
N ILE A 138 -16.35 13.17 -14.04
CA ILE A 138 -16.31 14.56 -13.52
C ILE A 138 -16.02 15.56 -14.64
N ARG A 139 -15.15 15.18 -15.55
CA ARG A 139 -14.69 16.00 -16.67
C ARG A 139 -15.12 15.41 -17.99
N ASN A 140 -15.58 16.25 -18.92
CA ASN A 140 -15.79 15.84 -20.31
C ASN A 140 -14.47 15.78 -21.09
N THR A 141 -14.41 15.03 -22.18
CA THR A 141 -13.21 14.82 -22.99
C THR A 141 -12.61 16.10 -23.57
N PHE A 142 -13.43 17.15 -23.80
CA PHE A 142 -12.97 18.46 -24.29
C PHE A 142 -12.39 19.36 -23.19
N GLU A 143 -12.59 19.03 -21.92
CA GLU A 143 -12.00 19.73 -20.78
C GLU A 143 -10.64 19.10 -20.45
N ALA A 144 -9.62 19.41 -21.27
CA ALA A 144 -8.32 18.74 -21.23
C ALA A 144 -7.46 19.13 -20.03
N ARG A 145 -7.80 20.19 -19.28
CA ARG A 145 -6.94 20.74 -18.21
C ARG A 145 -7.55 20.58 -16.83
N GLY A 146 -6.68 20.47 -15.83
CA GLY A 146 -6.97 20.65 -14.42
C GLY A 146 -6.01 21.66 -13.81
N TYR A 147 -6.09 21.85 -12.50
CA TYR A 147 -5.17 22.69 -11.75
C TYR A 147 -4.32 21.84 -10.82
N SER A 148 -3.00 22.07 -10.83
CA SER A 148 -2.12 21.67 -9.73
C SER A 148 -1.87 22.86 -8.82
N ALA A 149 -1.87 22.65 -7.51
CA ALA A 149 -1.64 23.69 -6.53
C ALA A 149 -0.67 23.24 -5.46
N TRP A 150 0.35 24.07 -5.17
CA TRP A 150 1.39 23.79 -4.20
C TRP A 150 0.82 23.50 -2.80
N ASP A 151 1.32 22.43 -2.17
CA ASP A 151 1.10 22.12 -0.76
C ASP A 151 2.33 22.55 0.05
N PRO A 152 2.28 23.67 0.77
CA PRO A 152 3.42 24.14 1.58
C PRO A 152 3.71 23.25 2.80
N THR A 153 2.80 22.36 3.19
CA THR A 153 2.99 21.45 4.33
C THR A 153 3.92 20.27 4.00
N SER A 154 4.13 20.00 2.71
CA SER A 154 5.12 19.05 2.23
C SER A 154 6.36 19.77 1.70
N PRO A 155 7.56 19.46 2.19
CA PRO A 155 8.78 20.12 1.74
C PRO A 155 9.10 19.77 0.28
N VAL A 156 9.55 20.78 -0.45
CA VAL A 156 10.06 20.65 -1.82
C VAL A 156 11.41 19.92 -1.80
N PHE A 157 11.67 19.10 -2.80
CA PHE A 157 12.87 18.27 -2.88
C PHE A 157 13.47 18.25 -4.28
N ILE A 158 14.70 17.77 -4.41
CA ILE A 158 15.40 17.64 -5.70
C ILE A 158 15.65 16.17 -5.99
N ILE A 159 15.25 15.73 -7.17
CA ILE A 159 15.66 14.45 -7.75
C ILE A 159 16.46 14.73 -9.01
N GLU A 160 17.69 14.22 -9.05
CA GLU A 160 18.62 14.43 -10.16
C GLU A 160 18.82 15.94 -10.43
N ASP A 161 18.28 16.44 -11.53
CA ASP A 161 18.39 17.86 -11.96
C ASP A 161 17.05 18.62 -11.84
N THR A 162 16.07 18.06 -11.14
CA THR A 162 14.70 18.58 -11.12
C THR A 162 14.22 18.91 -9.70
N LEU A 163 13.73 20.15 -9.53
CA LEU A 163 13.04 20.63 -8.35
C LEU A 163 11.61 20.11 -8.35
N CYS A 164 11.29 19.20 -7.44
CA CYS A 164 9.97 18.58 -7.29
C CYS A 164 9.15 19.32 -6.22
N ILE A 165 7.97 19.81 -6.62
CA ILE A 165 7.07 20.61 -5.79
C ILE A 165 5.83 19.77 -5.49
N PRO A 166 5.63 19.30 -4.24
CA PRO A 166 4.42 18.55 -3.89
C PRO A 166 3.16 19.40 -4.09
N THR A 167 2.18 18.84 -4.82
CA THR A 167 0.95 19.54 -5.18
C THR A 167 -0.28 18.66 -5.03
N ILE A 168 -1.44 19.30 -4.84
CA ILE A 168 -2.74 18.69 -5.11
C ILE A 168 -3.08 18.84 -6.59
N PHE A 169 -3.99 17.99 -7.09
CA PHE A 169 -4.49 18.03 -8.45
C PHE A 169 -6.04 18.01 -8.46
N ILE A 170 -6.65 19.04 -9.04
CA ILE A 170 -8.10 19.23 -9.04
C ILE A 170 -8.64 19.55 -10.44
N SER A 171 -9.94 19.30 -10.63
CA SER A 171 -10.67 19.69 -11.84
C SER A 171 -10.87 21.22 -11.92
N TYR A 172 -11.36 21.72 -13.05
CA TYR A 172 -11.76 23.11 -13.20
C TYR A 172 -12.84 23.55 -12.21
N THR A 173 -13.69 22.64 -11.78
CA THR A 173 -14.81 22.90 -10.86
C THR A 173 -14.46 22.64 -9.40
N GLY A 174 -13.21 22.19 -9.14
CA GLY A 174 -12.63 22.07 -7.80
C GLY A 174 -12.71 20.67 -7.18
N GLU A 175 -13.23 19.67 -7.90
CA GLU A 175 -13.22 18.28 -7.45
C GLU A 175 -11.79 17.72 -7.47
N SER A 176 -11.43 16.96 -6.46
CA SER A 176 -10.10 16.36 -6.38
C SER A 176 -9.96 15.17 -7.34
N LEU A 177 -8.89 15.20 -8.14
CA LEU A 177 -8.50 14.16 -9.10
C LEU A 177 -7.24 13.40 -8.65
N ASP A 178 -6.89 13.53 -7.36
CA ASP A 178 -5.72 12.94 -6.73
C ASP A 178 -6.06 12.30 -5.37
N TYR A 179 -5.06 11.73 -4.72
CA TYR A 179 -5.19 11.23 -3.35
C TYR A 179 -4.87 12.28 -2.29
N LYS A 180 -4.03 13.27 -2.60
CA LYS A 180 -3.52 14.24 -1.61
C LYS A 180 -4.57 15.23 -1.13
N ALA A 181 -5.40 15.77 -2.01
CA ALA A 181 -6.40 16.75 -1.62
C ALA A 181 -7.42 16.20 -0.60
N PRO A 182 -8.05 15.02 -0.79
CA PRO A 182 -8.92 14.45 0.23
C PRO A 182 -8.15 13.97 1.47
N LEU A 183 -6.88 13.56 1.35
CA LEU A 183 -6.06 13.26 2.52
C LEU A 183 -5.91 14.49 3.42
N LEU A 184 -5.48 15.63 2.88
CA LEU A 184 -5.33 16.89 3.62
C LEU A 184 -6.65 17.32 4.29
N LYS A 185 -7.78 17.17 3.58
CA LYS A 185 -9.10 17.46 4.15
C LYS A 185 -9.44 16.52 5.32
N SER A 186 -9.13 15.22 5.21
CA SER A 186 -9.36 14.25 6.28
C SER A 186 -8.50 14.52 7.52
N LEU A 187 -7.24 14.92 7.32
CA LEU A 187 -6.33 15.32 8.38
C LEU A 187 -6.83 16.57 9.12
N HIS A 188 -7.34 17.55 8.37
CA HIS A 188 -7.97 18.72 8.97
C HIS A 188 -9.22 18.36 9.78
N ALA A 189 -10.07 17.46 9.29
CA ALA A 189 -11.26 17.00 10.03
C ALA A 189 -10.88 16.34 11.36
N VAL A 190 -9.89 15.44 11.36
CA VAL A 190 -9.37 14.84 12.61
C VAL A 190 -8.78 15.89 13.53
N ASN A 191 -7.96 16.80 13.01
CA ASN A 191 -7.38 17.87 13.83
C ASN A 191 -8.47 18.64 14.59
N VAL A 192 -9.51 19.11 13.90
CA VAL A 192 -10.60 19.88 14.50
C VAL A 192 -11.35 19.09 15.58
N THR A 193 -11.76 17.87 15.24
CA THR A 193 -12.60 17.06 16.16
C THR A 193 -11.81 16.50 17.33
N ALA A 194 -10.60 15.99 17.07
CA ALA A 194 -9.73 15.46 18.13
C ALA A 194 -9.22 16.55 19.08
N THR A 195 -8.90 17.74 18.58
CA THR A 195 -8.52 18.88 19.44
C THR A 195 -9.65 19.24 20.39
N LYS A 196 -10.90 19.30 19.93
CA LYS A 196 -12.06 19.55 20.78
C LYS A 196 -12.18 18.51 21.90
N VAL A 197 -12.04 17.23 21.56
CA VAL A 197 -12.09 16.13 22.56
C VAL A 197 -10.90 16.20 23.51
N CYS A 198 -9.68 16.51 23.02
CA CYS A 198 -8.50 16.69 23.87
C CYS A 198 -8.68 17.79 24.89
N GLN A 199 -9.36 18.89 24.55
CA GLN A 199 -9.60 20.02 25.44
C GLN A 199 -10.49 19.70 26.63
N TYR A 200 -11.20 18.60 26.68
CA TYR A 200 -11.85 18.06 27.87
C TYR A 200 -10.83 17.63 28.93
N PHE A 201 -9.62 17.26 28.51
CA PHE A 201 -8.53 16.75 29.36
C PHE A 201 -7.38 17.76 29.54
N TYR A 202 -7.05 18.48 28.45
CA TYR A 202 -5.89 19.38 28.37
C TYR A 202 -6.30 20.67 27.62
N GLN A 203 -6.56 21.73 28.36
CA GLN A 203 -7.08 22.99 27.80
C GLN A 203 -6.05 23.74 26.93
N ASP A 204 -4.78 23.44 27.07
CA ASP A 204 -3.67 24.05 26.32
C ASP A 204 -3.38 23.42 24.95
N VAL A 205 -3.99 22.29 24.63
CA VAL A 205 -3.89 21.64 23.32
C VAL A 205 -4.56 22.50 22.25
N LYS A 206 -3.82 22.84 21.19
CA LYS A 206 -4.28 23.65 20.06
C LYS A 206 -4.49 22.83 18.80
N GLN A 207 -3.73 21.74 18.63
CA GLN A 207 -3.76 20.90 17.45
C GLN A 207 -3.52 19.42 17.79
N VAL A 208 -4.14 18.56 16.99
CA VAL A 208 -3.88 17.13 16.99
C VAL A 208 -3.42 16.70 15.60
N HIS A 209 -2.28 16.04 15.56
CA HIS A 209 -1.69 15.52 14.32
C HIS A 209 -1.95 14.02 14.19
N THR A 210 -2.23 13.60 12.97
CA THR A 210 -2.24 12.19 12.62
C THR A 210 -0.83 11.76 12.23
N ASN A 211 -0.35 10.67 12.83
CA ASN A 211 0.96 10.07 12.52
C ASN A 211 0.78 8.79 11.73
N LEU A 212 1.69 8.54 10.82
CA LEU A 212 1.76 7.32 10.00
C LEU A 212 3.19 6.80 9.94
N GLY A 213 3.36 5.51 10.24
CA GLY A 213 4.57 4.75 9.94
C GLY A 213 4.19 3.57 9.06
N TRP A 214 4.61 3.61 7.81
CA TRP A 214 4.36 2.51 6.87
C TRP A 214 5.48 1.48 6.92
N GLU A 215 5.15 0.21 6.65
CA GLU A 215 6.09 -0.90 6.51
C GLU A 215 5.98 -1.39 5.07
N GLN A 216 6.98 -1.10 4.23
CA GLN A 216 6.96 -1.44 2.81
C GLN A 216 7.59 -2.80 2.57
N GLU A 217 6.76 -3.81 2.36
CA GLU A 217 7.20 -5.10 1.86
C GLU A 217 7.33 -5.08 0.33
N TYR A 218 8.24 -5.88 -0.21
CA TYR A 218 8.50 -5.98 -1.65
C TYR A 218 9.28 -7.24 -2.00
N PHE A 219 9.17 -7.67 -3.27
CA PHE A 219 10.06 -8.70 -3.82
C PHE A 219 11.14 -8.08 -4.70
N LEU A 220 12.30 -8.73 -4.73
CA LEU A 220 13.35 -8.47 -5.72
C LEU A 220 13.53 -9.69 -6.61
N VAL A 221 13.59 -9.46 -7.91
CA VAL A 221 13.89 -10.46 -8.94
C VAL A 221 15.09 -9.97 -9.73
N ASP A 222 15.97 -10.90 -10.13
CA ASP A 222 17.06 -10.58 -11.04
C ASP A 222 16.51 -10.02 -12.36
N GLU A 223 17.10 -8.95 -12.86
CA GLU A 223 16.59 -8.23 -14.02
C GLU A 223 16.55 -9.08 -15.29
N ASP A 224 17.54 -9.96 -15.50
CA ASP A 224 17.57 -10.82 -16.68
C ASP A 224 16.44 -11.86 -16.63
N LEU A 225 16.16 -12.40 -15.45
CA LEU A 225 15.04 -13.32 -15.23
C LEU A 225 13.68 -12.64 -15.36
N TYR A 226 13.57 -11.40 -14.88
CA TYR A 226 12.37 -10.58 -15.05
C TYR A 226 12.04 -10.35 -16.53
N PHE A 227 13.01 -9.98 -17.35
CA PHE A 227 12.79 -9.77 -18.79
C PHE A 227 12.52 -11.07 -19.56
N ALA A 228 12.92 -12.22 -19.02
CA ALA A 228 12.56 -13.52 -19.57
C ALA A 228 11.13 -13.98 -19.19
N ARG A 229 10.38 -13.18 -18.39
CA ARG A 229 9.01 -13.44 -17.93
C ARG A 229 8.07 -12.32 -18.36
N PRO A 230 7.43 -12.42 -19.54
CA PRO A 230 6.51 -11.37 -20.02
C PRO A 230 5.34 -11.09 -19.09
N ASP A 231 4.85 -12.07 -18.33
CA ASP A 231 3.82 -11.87 -17.30
C ASP A 231 4.31 -10.93 -16.18
N LEU A 232 5.51 -11.12 -15.62
CA LEU A 232 6.08 -10.20 -14.63
C LEU A 232 6.24 -8.78 -15.18
N MET A 233 6.71 -8.65 -16.44
CA MET A 233 6.89 -7.35 -17.09
C MET A 233 5.58 -6.58 -17.26
N LEU A 234 4.52 -7.28 -17.65
CA LEU A 234 3.26 -6.65 -18.09
C LEU A 234 2.21 -6.55 -16.98
N THR A 235 2.29 -7.41 -15.96
CA THR A 235 1.27 -7.48 -14.90
C THR A 235 1.83 -7.33 -13.50
N GLY A 236 3.14 -7.40 -13.30
CA GLY A 236 3.78 -7.37 -11.98
C GLY A 236 3.71 -8.70 -11.24
N ARG A 237 3.02 -9.73 -11.79
CA ARG A 237 2.93 -11.06 -11.19
C ARG A 237 3.13 -12.18 -12.21
N THR A 238 3.46 -13.37 -11.72
CA THR A 238 3.47 -14.59 -12.52
C THR A 238 2.04 -15.09 -12.72
N LEU A 239 1.62 -15.25 -13.99
CA LEU A 239 0.31 -15.80 -14.34
C LEU A 239 0.32 -17.33 -14.41
N MET A 240 1.50 -17.94 -14.34
CA MET A 240 1.75 -19.37 -14.34
C MET A 240 3.08 -19.68 -13.66
N GLY A 241 3.22 -20.86 -13.09
CA GLY A 241 4.43 -21.33 -12.44
C GLY A 241 4.12 -22.29 -11.30
N HIS A 242 4.74 -23.47 -11.33
CA HIS A 242 4.62 -24.45 -10.27
C HIS A 242 5.50 -24.08 -9.08
N ASP A 243 5.05 -24.39 -7.87
CA ASP A 243 5.82 -24.20 -6.64
C ASP A 243 7.21 -24.82 -6.70
N SER A 244 8.18 -24.12 -6.14
CA SER A 244 9.53 -24.67 -5.97
C SER A 244 9.55 -25.75 -4.90
N ALA A 245 10.38 -26.81 -5.09
CA ALA A 245 10.57 -27.85 -4.08
C ALA A 245 11.13 -27.30 -2.76
N LYS A 246 12.01 -26.28 -2.81
CA LYS A 246 12.35 -25.42 -1.69
C LYS A 246 11.45 -24.18 -1.79
N ASN A 247 10.75 -23.88 -0.71
CA ASN A 247 9.84 -22.75 -0.60
C ASN A 247 10.22 -21.90 0.60
N GLN A 248 9.29 -21.25 1.31
CA GLN A 248 9.54 -20.49 2.53
C GLN A 248 9.73 -21.42 3.74
N GLN A 249 10.85 -22.09 3.80
CA GLN A 249 11.19 -23.15 4.76
C GLN A 249 12.62 -22.97 5.25
N MET A 250 12.90 -23.46 6.45
CA MET A 250 14.24 -23.53 7.02
C MET A 250 14.94 -22.16 7.10
N ASP A 251 15.87 -21.88 6.17
CA ASP A 251 16.70 -20.66 6.17
C ASP A 251 15.97 -19.43 5.59
N ASP A 252 14.90 -19.66 4.82
CA ASP A 252 14.11 -18.57 4.23
C ASP A 252 13.07 -18.14 5.27
N HIS A 253 13.39 -17.08 6.00
CA HIS A 253 12.55 -16.54 7.06
C HIS A 253 12.97 -15.12 7.42
N TYR A 254 12.15 -14.45 8.21
CA TYR A 254 12.26 -13.08 8.65
C TYR A 254 13.65 -12.65 9.19
N PHE A 255 14.33 -13.51 9.91
CA PHE A 255 15.65 -13.25 10.50
C PHE A 255 16.82 -13.87 9.73
N GLY A 256 16.63 -14.30 8.49
CA GLY A 256 17.69 -14.83 7.65
C GLY A 256 18.75 -13.76 7.32
N THR A 257 19.94 -14.24 6.92
CA THR A 257 21.00 -13.34 6.46
C THR A 257 20.61 -12.71 5.13
N ILE A 258 20.72 -11.38 5.03
CA ILE A 258 20.44 -10.66 3.79
C ILE A 258 21.49 -11.01 2.74
N PRO A 259 21.13 -11.44 1.52
CA PRO A 259 22.09 -11.74 0.47
C PRO A 259 22.94 -10.51 0.10
N GLU A 260 24.21 -10.69 -0.25
CA GLU A 260 25.17 -9.61 -0.46
C GLU A 260 24.72 -8.57 -1.51
N ARG A 261 24.19 -9.03 -2.65
CA ARG A 261 23.67 -8.11 -3.70
C ARG A 261 22.48 -7.29 -3.20
N VAL A 262 21.59 -7.92 -2.44
CA VAL A 262 20.43 -7.25 -1.82
C VAL A 262 20.88 -6.26 -0.76
N GLN A 263 21.89 -6.63 0.05
CA GLN A 263 22.50 -5.73 1.03
C GLN A 263 23.07 -4.46 0.36
N ALA A 264 23.72 -4.60 -0.79
CA ALA A 264 24.24 -3.45 -1.55
C ALA A 264 23.10 -2.56 -2.07
N PHE A 265 22.02 -3.15 -2.62
CA PHE A 265 20.82 -2.44 -3.03
C PHE A 265 20.18 -1.69 -1.86
N MET A 266 19.92 -2.38 -0.74
CA MET A 266 19.29 -1.78 0.44
C MET A 266 20.12 -0.62 1.00
N LYS A 267 21.45 -0.73 0.99
CA LYS A 267 22.35 0.32 1.44
C LYS A 267 22.30 1.56 0.54
N ASP A 268 22.27 1.38 -0.78
CA ASP A 268 22.18 2.48 -1.75
C ASP A 268 20.81 3.18 -1.61
N LEU A 269 19.73 2.40 -1.49
CA LEU A 269 18.38 2.89 -1.27
C LEU A 269 18.27 3.72 0.02
N GLU A 270 18.81 3.20 1.12
CA GLU A 270 18.78 3.88 2.42
C GLU A 270 19.51 5.24 2.39
N ILE A 271 20.69 5.28 1.77
CA ILE A 271 21.46 6.53 1.64
C ILE A 271 20.68 7.57 0.85
N GLN A 272 20.17 7.21 -0.33
CA GLN A 272 19.43 8.15 -1.19
C GLN A 272 18.09 8.57 -0.55
N ALA A 273 17.40 7.64 0.13
CA ALA A 273 16.20 7.95 0.88
C ALA A 273 16.46 8.94 2.02
N LEU A 274 17.55 8.77 2.80
CA LEU A 274 17.95 9.71 3.84
C LEU A 274 18.32 11.08 3.26
N GLU A 275 19.02 11.15 2.12
CA GLU A 275 19.32 12.42 1.43
C GLU A 275 18.04 13.15 0.99
N LEU A 276 16.95 12.41 0.68
CA LEU A 276 15.62 12.92 0.35
C LEU A 276 14.71 13.13 1.57
N GLY A 277 15.25 13.00 2.80
CA GLY A 277 14.50 13.24 4.02
C GLY A 277 13.57 12.11 4.45
N ILE A 278 13.64 10.94 3.81
CA ILE A 278 12.86 9.76 4.22
C ILE A 278 13.59 9.09 5.39
N PRO A 279 13.00 9.01 6.59
CA PRO A 279 13.71 8.55 7.80
C PRO A 279 13.76 7.01 7.88
N CYS A 280 14.39 6.35 6.91
CA CYS A 280 14.56 4.90 6.89
C CYS A 280 15.24 4.42 8.18
N LYS A 281 14.70 3.35 8.80
CA LYS A 281 15.20 2.83 10.07
C LYS A 281 15.49 1.34 10.03
N THR A 282 14.61 0.54 9.47
CA THR A 282 14.69 -0.92 9.54
C THR A 282 14.64 -1.50 8.14
N ARG A 283 15.48 -2.50 7.90
CA ARG A 283 15.49 -3.33 6.69
C ARG A 283 15.83 -4.77 7.06
N HIS A 284 15.14 -5.72 6.49
CA HIS A 284 15.35 -7.15 6.75
C HIS A 284 14.73 -8.01 5.65
N ASN A 285 15.01 -9.33 5.72
CA ASN A 285 14.27 -10.30 4.94
C ASN A 285 12.84 -10.43 5.44
N GLU A 286 11.90 -10.70 4.53
CA GLU A 286 10.58 -11.20 4.83
C GLU A 286 10.50 -12.74 4.76
N VAL A 287 9.31 -13.29 5.01
CA VAL A 287 9.12 -14.74 5.16
C VAL A 287 9.35 -15.48 3.86
N ALA A 288 8.92 -14.94 2.72
CA ALA A 288 9.11 -15.58 1.42
C ALA A 288 10.54 -15.38 0.88
N PRO A 289 11.10 -16.35 0.16
CA PRO A 289 12.37 -16.17 -0.52
C PRO A 289 12.29 -15.03 -1.55
N GLY A 290 13.28 -14.16 -1.54
CA GLY A 290 13.32 -12.97 -2.39
C GLY A 290 12.41 -11.83 -1.95
N GLN A 291 11.77 -11.93 -0.78
CA GLN A 291 10.94 -10.91 -0.17
C GLN A 291 11.68 -10.17 0.94
N PHE A 292 11.46 -8.86 1.02
CA PHE A 292 12.16 -7.94 1.92
C PHE A 292 11.22 -6.86 2.40
N GLU A 293 11.61 -6.18 3.49
CA GLU A 293 10.89 -5.05 4.06
C GLU A 293 11.81 -3.87 4.35
N LEU A 294 11.26 -2.67 4.21
CA LEU A 294 11.84 -1.42 4.68
C LEU A 294 10.78 -0.63 5.45
N ALA A 295 11.13 -0.20 6.65
CA ALA A 295 10.27 0.62 7.50
C ALA A 295 10.98 1.90 7.97
N PRO A 296 10.29 3.08 7.92
CA PRO A 296 10.81 4.35 8.43
C PRO A 296 10.49 4.55 9.91
N ILE A 297 11.01 5.63 10.48
CA ILE A 297 10.41 6.27 11.65
C ILE A 297 9.08 6.90 11.19
N PHE A 298 8.05 6.82 12.02
CA PHE A 298 6.75 7.44 11.72
C PHE A 298 6.86 8.97 11.64
N GLU A 299 6.02 9.56 10.81
CA GLU A 299 5.97 11.00 10.58
C GLU A 299 4.51 11.49 10.58
N GLU A 300 4.30 12.80 10.40
CA GLU A 300 2.98 13.33 10.10
C GLU A 300 2.44 12.66 8.82
N CYS A 301 1.13 12.34 8.82
CA CYS A 301 0.55 11.42 7.84
C CYS A 301 0.68 11.90 6.38
N ASN A 302 0.52 13.20 6.09
CA ASN A 302 0.69 13.72 4.73
C ASN A 302 2.12 13.54 4.24
N LEU A 303 3.10 13.89 5.07
CA LEU A 303 4.52 13.73 4.75
C LEU A 303 4.90 12.25 4.61
N ALA A 304 4.40 11.39 5.50
CA ALA A 304 4.65 9.95 5.42
C ALA A 304 4.12 9.33 4.12
N VAL A 305 2.95 9.78 3.65
CA VAL A 305 2.39 9.33 2.36
C VAL A 305 3.26 9.79 1.20
N ASP A 306 3.68 11.05 1.16
CA ASP A 306 4.58 11.56 0.12
C ASP A 306 5.90 10.79 0.11
N HIS A 307 6.50 10.56 1.27
CA HIS A 307 7.74 9.79 1.41
C HIS A 307 7.59 8.34 0.94
N ASN A 308 6.45 7.69 1.19
CA ASN A 308 6.21 6.34 0.69
C ASN A 308 6.13 6.32 -0.84
N MET A 309 5.39 7.24 -1.45
CA MET A 309 5.26 7.31 -2.91
C MET A 309 6.61 7.62 -3.58
N LEU A 310 7.38 8.52 -2.98
CA LEU A 310 8.73 8.84 -3.41
C LEU A 310 9.66 7.63 -3.29
N LEU A 311 9.61 6.91 -2.16
CA LEU A 311 10.40 5.70 -1.94
C LEU A 311 10.09 4.62 -2.99
N MET A 312 8.80 4.36 -3.29
CA MET A 312 8.41 3.38 -4.30
C MET A 312 9.01 3.69 -5.68
N SER A 313 9.06 4.97 -6.06
CA SER A 313 9.74 5.42 -7.28
C SER A 313 11.26 5.20 -7.20
N LEU A 314 11.86 5.57 -6.09
CA LEU A 314 13.30 5.42 -5.83
C LEU A 314 13.74 3.96 -5.84
N MET A 315 12.95 3.07 -5.22
CA MET A 315 13.18 1.62 -5.23
C MET A 315 13.28 1.06 -6.65
N LYS A 316 12.39 1.48 -7.56
CA LYS A 316 12.41 1.03 -8.96
C LYS A 316 13.69 1.48 -9.68
N LYS A 317 14.11 2.74 -9.49
CA LYS A 317 15.33 3.29 -10.09
C LYS A 317 16.59 2.59 -9.57
N ILE A 318 16.72 2.44 -8.25
CA ILE A 318 17.89 1.84 -7.63
C ILE A 318 17.98 0.34 -7.88
N ALA A 319 16.84 -0.37 -7.86
CA ALA A 319 16.83 -1.80 -8.20
C ALA A 319 17.40 -2.04 -9.60
N HIS A 320 16.99 -1.25 -10.59
CA HIS A 320 17.55 -1.33 -11.94
C HIS A 320 19.06 -1.11 -11.96
N LYS A 321 19.58 -0.11 -11.23
CA LYS A 321 21.02 0.13 -11.09
C LYS A 321 21.78 -1.08 -10.54
N HIS A 322 21.16 -1.84 -9.62
CA HIS A 322 21.71 -3.06 -9.03
C HIS A 322 21.37 -4.34 -9.82
N SER A 323 20.89 -4.23 -11.05
CA SER A 323 20.45 -5.36 -11.88
C SER A 323 19.34 -6.20 -11.22
N PHE A 324 18.45 -5.54 -10.50
CA PHE A 324 17.21 -6.07 -9.96
C PHE A 324 15.99 -5.37 -10.51
N ARG A 325 14.84 -6.02 -10.39
CA ARG A 325 13.53 -5.40 -10.49
C ARG A 325 12.78 -5.58 -9.19
N VAL A 326 12.22 -4.49 -8.66
CA VAL A 326 11.34 -4.53 -7.50
C VAL A 326 9.92 -4.85 -7.95
N LEU A 327 9.28 -5.80 -7.29
CA LEU A 327 7.88 -6.12 -7.48
C LEU A 327 7.10 -5.60 -6.28
N LEU A 328 6.18 -4.69 -6.54
CA LEU A 328 5.28 -4.10 -5.54
C LEU A 328 3.87 -4.72 -5.60
N HIS A 329 3.59 -5.55 -6.60
CA HIS A 329 2.35 -6.33 -6.64
C HIS A 329 2.21 -7.17 -5.36
N GLU A 330 1.03 -7.20 -4.76
CA GLU A 330 0.80 -7.83 -3.45
C GLU A 330 0.98 -9.35 -3.46
N LYS A 331 0.80 -10.00 -4.62
CA LYS A 331 0.97 -11.46 -4.78
C LYS A 331 1.67 -11.80 -6.09
N PRO A 332 2.98 -11.51 -6.21
CA PRO A 332 3.69 -11.75 -7.47
C PRO A 332 3.94 -13.24 -7.75
N PHE A 333 3.93 -14.07 -6.70
CA PHE A 333 4.12 -15.52 -6.80
C PHE A 333 3.03 -16.24 -6.02
N ASP A 334 2.47 -17.28 -6.61
CA ASP A 334 1.52 -18.15 -5.93
C ASP A 334 2.24 -19.11 -4.96
N GLY A 335 1.54 -19.58 -3.93
CA GLY A 335 2.08 -20.55 -2.96
C GLY A 335 3.04 -19.98 -1.91
N VAL A 336 3.47 -18.72 -2.00
CA VAL A 336 4.31 -18.04 -1.00
C VAL A 336 3.60 -16.81 -0.42
N ASN A 337 4.15 -16.21 0.64
CA ASN A 337 3.59 -14.98 1.21
C ASN A 337 3.45 -13.88 0.16
N GLY A 338 2.43 -13.07 0.33
CA GLY A 338 2.27 -11.81 -0.38
C GLY A 338 2.91 -10.64 0.36
N SER A 339 2.95 -9.48 -0.27
CA SER A 339 3.51 -8.25 0.28
C SER A 339 2.42 -7.25 0.69
N GLY A 340 2.51 -6.76 1.91
CA GLY A 340 1.68 -5.70 2.45
C GLY A 340 2.41 -4.37 2.56
N LYS A 341 1.65 -3.39 3.03
CA LYS A 341 2.14 -2.09 3.46
C LYS A 341 1.43 -1.75 4.76
N HIS A 342 1.92 -2.29 5.88
CA HIS A 342 1.26 -2.08 7.16
C HIS A 342 1.29 -0.60 7.54
N ASN A 343 0.13 -0.05 7.84
CA ASN A 343 -0.01 1.34 8.21
C ASN A 343 -0.14 1.47 9.73
N ASN A 344 0.94 1.86 10.40
CA ASN A 344 0.96 2.17 11.82
C ASN A 344 0.41 3.58 12.02
N TRP A 345 -0.84 3.68 12.47
CA TRP A 345 -1.58 4.92 12.62
C TRP A 345 -1.75 5.30 14.09
N SER A 346 -1.54 6.59 14.42
CA SER A 346 -1.78 7.12 15.75
C SER A 346 -2.09 8.63 15.72
N LEU A 347 -2.56 9.17 16.86
CA LEU A 347 -2.79 10.59 17.05
C LEU A 347 -1.87 11.14 18.14
N SER A 348 -1.36 12.35 17.93
CA SER A 348 -0.56 13.09 18.92
C SER A 348 -0.93 14.56 18.94
N THR A 349 -0.76 15.21 20.10
CA THR A 349 -0.99 16.64 20.25
C THR A 349 0.24 17.46 19.87
N ASP A 350 0.05 18.76 19.65
CA ASP A 350 1.11 19.74 19.40
C ASP A 350 2.13 19.85 20.54
N ASN A 351 1.73 19.50 21.78
CA ASN A 351 2.63 19.45 22.96
C ASN A 351 3.20 18.04 23.23
N GLY A 352 3.06 17.09 22.29
CA GLY A 352 3.73 15.79 22.30
C GLY A 352 3.02 14.67 23.08
N ILE A 353 1.75 14.83 23.45
CA ILE A 353 0.98 13.76 24.10
C ILE A 353 0.53 12.74 23.05
N LEU A 354 0.88 11.47 23.23
CA LEU A 354 0.40 10.35 22.42
C LEU A 354 -0.99 9.94 22.88
N LEU A 355 -2.01 10.11 22.02
CA LEU A 355 -3.41 9.91 22.40
C LEU A 355 -3.79 8.44 22.63
N HIS A 356 -3.12 7.53 21.96
CA HIS A 356 -3.30 6.08 22.10
C HIS A 356 -2.32 5.44 23.10
N ALA A 357 -1.64 6.22 23.93
CA ALA A 357 -0.77 5.71 24.99
C ALA A 357 -1.39 5.96 26.37
N ALA A 358 -1.44 4.93 27.21
CA ALA A 358 -1.86 5.09 28.60
C ALA A 358 -0.90 6.03 29.35
N GLY A 359 -1.42 6.76 30.32
CA GLY A 359 -0.64 7.70 31.15
C GLY A 359 -0.56 7.30 32.62
N LYS A 360 -0.13 8.25 33.44
CA LYS A 360 0.07 8.01 34.87
C LYS A 360 -1.09 8.49 35.75
N THR A 361 -1.87 9.42 35.24
CA THR A 361 -3.00 10.02 35.93
C THR A 361 -4.33 9.41 35.52
N LEU A 362 -5.36 9.59 36.35
CA LEU A 362 -6.73 9.21 36.01
C LEU A 362 -7.19 9.90 34.71
N ASN A 363 -6.87 11.17 34.58
CA ASN A 363 -7.20 11.97 33.39
C ASN A 363 -6.55 11.44 32.11
N ASP A 364 -5.26 11.07 32.17
CA ASP A 364 -4.53 10.48 31.05
C ASP A 364 -5.15 9.13 30.62
N ASN A 365 -5.56 8.31 31.60
CA ASN A 365 -6.14 7.00 31.34
C ASN A 365 -7.56 7.13 30.77
N LEU A 366 -8.35 8.08 31.22
CA LEU A 366 -9.67 8.35 30.66
C LEU A 366 -9.56 8.85 29.22
N ARG A 367 -8.66 9.81 28.96
CA ARG A 367 -8.34 10.25 27.61
C ARG A 367 -7.94 9.05 26.70
N PHE A 368 -7.02 8.19 27.19
CA PHE A 368 -6.59 7.00 26.46
C PHE A 368 -7.78 6.09 26.07
N VAL A 369 -8.65 5.81 27.03
CA VAL A 369 -9.85 4.97 26.78
C VAL A 369 -10.79 5.63 25.77
N VAL A 370 -11.01 6.94 25.85
CA VAL A 370 -11.85 7.68 24.89
C VAL A 370 -11.32 7.49 23.47
N PHE A 371 -10.02 7.73 23.23
CA PHE A 371 -9.46 7.61 21.88
C PHE A 371 -9.40 6.17 21.37
N ILE A 372 -9.22 5.18 22.24
CA ILE A 372 -9.34 3.76 21.85
C ILE A 372 -10.78 3.43 21.45
N VAL A 373 -11.75 3.75 22.27
CA VAL A 373 -13.16 3.39 22.05
C VAL A 373 -13.71 4.11 20.82
N GLU A 374 -13.42 5.40 20.64
CA GLU A 374 -13.89 6.16 19.48
C GLU A 374 -13.22 5.68 18.17
N THR A 375 -11.97 5.22 18.24
CA THR A 375 -11.36 4.54 17.08
C THR A 375 -12.08 3.23 16.76
N LEU A 376 -12.45 2.43 17.77
CA LEU A 376 -13.22 1.20 17.56
C LEU A 376 -14.64 1.49 17.04
N MET A 377 -15.29 2.54 17.51
CA MET A 377 -16.59 3.01 17.00
C MET A 377 -16.50 3.36 15.52
N ALA A 378 -15.47 4.11 15.11
CA ALA A 378 -15.21 4.46 13.73
C ALA A 378 -15.03 3.21 12.85
N VAL A 379 -14.18 2.27 13.29
CA VAL A 379 -13.89 1.02 12.57
C VAL A 379 -15.13 0.12 12.50
N TYR A 380 -15.90 0.03 13.57
CA TYR A 380 -17.14 -0.76 13.60
C TYR A 380 -18.18 -0.20 12.64
N LYS A 381 -18.47 1.09 12.73
CA LYS A 381 -19.50 1.75 11.92
C LYS A 381 -19.17 1.69 10.41
N HIS A 382 -17.90 1.87 10.07
CA HIS A 382 -17.43 1.95 8.69
C HIS A 382 -16.53 0.76 8.27
N ASN A 383 -16.69 -0.44 8.88
CA ASN A 383 -15.82 -1.58 8.57
C ASN A 383 -15.85 -1.99 7.10
N GLY A 384 -17.01 -1.97 6.45
CA GLY A 384 -17.14 -2.25 5.01
C GLY A 384 -16.43 -1.21 4.14
N LEU A 385 -16.49 0.07 4.51
CA LEU A 385 -15.81 1.15 3.80
C LEU A 385 -14.29 1.08 3.99
N LEU A 386 -13.82 0.75 5.21
CA LEU A 386 -12.39 0.49 5.47
C LEU A 386 -11.88 -0.68 4.64
N LYS A 387 -12.66 -1.77 4.54
CA LYS A 387 -12.35 -2.86 3.61
C LYS A 387 -12.26 -2.37 2.18
N ALA A 388 -13.25 -1.63 1.68
CA ALA A 388 -13.25 -1.08 0.33
C ALA A 388 -12.03 -0.19 0.03
N SER A 389 -11.47 0.47 1.06
CA SER A 389 -10.29 1.33 0.92
C SER A 389 -8.99 0.57 0.63
N VAL A 390 -8.93 -0.70 0.99
CA VAL A 390 -7.75 -1.57 0.80
C VAL A 390 -7.94 -2.61 -0.29
N MET A 391 -9.17 -2.80 -0.79
CA MET A 391 -9.45 -3.73 -1.88
C MET A 391 -8.95 -3.18 -3.22
N SER A 392 -8.30 -4.05 -3.98
CA SER A 392 -7.86 -3.81 -5.36
C SER A 392 -7.72 -5.15 -6.10
N ALA A 393 -7.60 -5.11 -7.42
CA ALA A 393 -7.38 -6.32 -8.22
C ALA A 393 -6.12 -7.10 -7.80
N THR A 394 -5.11 -6.41 -7.28
CA THR A 394 -3.83 -7.00 -6.88
C THR A 394 -3.85 -7.47 -5.43
N ASN A 395 -4.43 -6.69 -4.51
CA ASN A 395 -4.52 -7.04 -3.09
C ASN A 395 -5.56 -8.13 -2.80
N ASP A 396 -6.55 -8.32 -3.68
CA ASP A 396 -7.53 -9.40 -3.62
C ASP A 396 -6.85 -10.79 -3.61
N HIS A 397 -5.78 -10.95 -4.37
CA HIS A 397 -4.96 -12.18 -4.38
C HIS A 397 -4.20 -12.44 -3.06
N ARG A 398 -3.91 -11.38 -2.28
CA ARG A 398 -3.15 -11.48 -1.03
C ARG A 398 -4.03 -11.71 0.18
N LEU A 399 -5.15 -10.98 0.31
CA LEU A 399 -5.97 -10.98 1.52
C LEU A 399 -6.59 -12.37 1.79
N GLY A 400 -6.38 -12.86 3.02
CA GLY A 400 -6.82 -14.19 3.44
C GLY A 400 -5.95 -15.36 2.97
N ALA A 401 -4.80 -15.09 2.34
CA ALA A 401 -3.85 -16.09 1.86
C ALA A 401 -2.49 -15.92 2.54
N ASN A 402 -1.84 -17.03 2.95
CA ASN A 402 -0.46 -17.08 3.43
C ASN A 402 -0.08 -15.92 4.37
N GLU A 403 -0.50 -15.97 5.62
CA GLU A 403 -0.23 -14.97 6.68
C GLU A 403 -0.83 -13.56 6.47
N ALA A 404 -1.44 -13.24 5.33
CA ALA A 404 -2.16 -11.98 5.17
C ALA A 404 -3.50 -12.01 5.92
N PRO A 405 -3.95 -10.89 6.52
CA PRO A 405 -5.21 -10.86 7.23
C PRO A 405 -6.40 -11.11 6.28
N PRO A 406 -7.51 -11.68 6.77
CA PRO A 406 -8.71 -11.85 5.96
C PRO A 406 -9.33 -10.50 5.59
N ALA A 407 -10.11 -10.48 4.51
CA ALA A 407 -10.84 -9.28 4.07
C ALA A 407 -12.07 -8.94 4.93
N ILE A 408 -12.10 -9.35 6.20
CA ILE A 408 -13.12 -8.99 7.20
C ILE A 408 -12.45 -8.08 8.22
N ILE A 409 -12.80 -6.80 8.21
CA ILE A 409 -12.19 -5.85 9.15
C ILE A 409 -12.71 -6.14 10.56
N SER A 410 -11.78 -6.54 11.43
CA SER A 410 -11.97 -6.70 12.87
C SER A 410 -10.77 -6.12 13.61
N SER A 411 -10.91 -5.85 14.91
CA SER A 411 -9.86 -5.24 15.71
C SER A 411 -9.38 -6.19 16.79
N PHE A 412 -8.06 -6.35 16.89
CA PHE A 412 -7.37 -7.01 17.99
C PHE A 412 -6.86 -5.98 18.98
N LEU A 413 -7.12 -6.17 20.27
CA LEU A 413 -6.73 -5.22 21.32
C LEU A 413 -5.66 -5.74 22.28
N GLY A 414 -5.51 -7.06 22.34
CA GLY A 414 -4.74 -7.72 23.37
C GLY A 414 -5.48 -7.79 24.72
N ARG A 415 -5.10 -8.78 25.53
CA ARG A 415 -5.81 -9.14 26.75
C ARG A 415 -6.00 -7.97 27.73
N GLN A 416 -4.96 -7.14 27.93
CA GLN A 416 -5.04 -6.04 28.91
C GLN A 416 -6.10 -5.01 28.57
N ILE A 417 -6.20 -4.63 27.29
CA ILE A 417 -7.19 -3.64 26.84
C ILE A 417 -8.58 -4.26 26.83
N SER A 418 -8.69 -5.51 26.40
CA SER A 418 -9.96 -6.25 26.44
C SER A 418 -10.51 -6.35 27.84
N ASP A 419 -9.67 -6.75 28.83
CA ASP A 419 -10.06 -6.82 30.25
C ASP A 419 -10.43 -5.42 30.81
N LEU A 420 -9.71 -4.37 30.40
CA LEU A 420 -10.01 -2.99 30.80
C LEU A 420 -11.39 -2.55 30.30
N LEU A 421 -11.68 -2.76 29.00
CA LEU A 421 -12.97 -2.37 28.42
C LEU A 421 -14.13 -3.14 29.05
N GLU A 422 -13.95 -4.45 29.30
CA GLU A 422 -14.95 -5.24 30.04
C GLU A 422 -15.16 -4.75 31.50
N HIS A 423 -14.08 -4.34 32.16
CA HIS A 423 -14.17 -3.78 33.49
C HIS A 423 -14.95 -2.45 33.48
N ILE A 424 -14.63 -1.54 32.56
CA ILE A 424 -15.32 -0.25 32.41
C ILE A 424 -16.82 -0.47 32.12
N GLU A 425 -17.16 -1.48 31.30
CA GLU A 425 -18.55 -1.81 30.99
C GLU A 425 -19.36 -2.21 32.24
N LYS A 426 -18.72 -2.89 33.22
CA LYS A 426 -19.37 -3.54 34.36
C LYS A 426 -19.19 -2.83 35.70
N ALA A 427 -18.13 -2.07 35.89
CA ALA A 427 -17.73 -1.47 37.18
C ALA A 427 -18.56 -0.23 37.56
N ASP A 428 -18.65 0.06 38.88
CA ASP A 428 -19.18 1.33 39.37
C ASP A 428 -18.26 2.49 39.02
N LYS A 429 -18.80 3.71 38.85
CA LYS A 429 -18.06 4.92 38.41
C LYS A 429 -16.81 5.24 39.23
N GLU A 430 -16.78 4.83 40.50
CA GLU A 430 -15.70 5.11 41.45
C GLU A 430 -14.47 4.19 41.31
N ASN A 431 -14.61 3.02 40.63
CA ASN A 431 -13.59 1.95 40.57
C ASN A 431 -13.08 1.63 39.15
N ILE A 432 -13.29 2.50 38.20
CA ILE A 432 -13.10 2.23 36.76
C ILE A 432 -11.63 1.93 36.38
N PHE A 433 -10.64 2.45 37.11
CA PHE A 433 -9.22 2.34 36.78
C PHE A 433 -8.35 1.60 37.81
N SER A 434 -8.90 0.63 38.54
CA SER A 434 -8.17 -0.14 39.56
C SER A 434 -7.34 -1.31 39.01
N LEU A 435 -6.83 -1.24 37.78
CA LEU A 435 -6.05 -2.31 37.16
C LEU A 435 -4.54 -2.20 37.43
N SER A 436 -3.96 -3.32 37.86
CA SER A 436 -2.59 -3.47 38.34
C SER A 436 -1.59 -3.87 37.25
N GLY A 437 -0.45 -3.23 37.26
CA GLY A 437 0.94 -3.65 37.13
C GLY A 437 1.44 -4.53 35.98
N LYS A 438 2.58 -4.09 35.42
CA LYS A 438 3.44 -4.87 34.50
C LYS A 438 3.93 -6.14 35.21
N THR A 439 3.81 -7.28 34.52
CA THR A 439 4.38 -8.56 34.98
C THR A 439 5.76 -8.75 34.36
N GLY A 440 6.81 -8.91 35.18
CA GLY A 440 8.13 -9.32 34.74
C GLY A 440 8.22 -10.82 34.61
N MET A 441 9.00 -11.31 33.66
CA MET A 441 9.36 -12.72 33.53
C MET A 441 10.84 -12.89 33.84
N GLN A 442 11.14 -13.66 34.88
CA GLN A 442 12.50 -14.08 35.18
C GLN A 442 12.83 -15.34 34.39
N MET A 443 13.94 -15.30 33.70
CA MET A 443 14.54 -16.47 33.06
C MET A 443 15.56 -17.07 34.03
N ASP A 444 15.63 -18.40 34.13
CA ASP A 444 16.66 -19.12 34.94
C ASP A 444 18.05 -19.07 34.28
N ILE A 445 18.40 -17.93 33.70
CA ILE A 445 19.71 -17.67 33.08
C ILE A 445 20.25 -16.41 33.75
N PRO A 446 21.29 -16.56 34.64
CA PRO A 446 21.77 -15.45 35.49
C PRO A 446 22.28 -14.21 34.73
N GLU A 447 22.78 -14.39 33.51
CA GLU A 447 23.31 -13.31 32.65
C GLU A 447 22.25 -12.55 31.88
N ILE A 448 21.00 -13.07 31.81
CA ILE A 448 19.89 -12.42 31.13
C ILE A 448 19.10 -11.57 32.13
N PRO A 449 18.94 -10.26 31.89
CA PRO A 449 18.11 -9.42 32.74
C PRO A 449 16.64 -9.83 32.68
N GLU A 450 15.91 -9.51 33.72
CA GLU A 450 14.45 -9.71 33.78
C GLU A 450 13.77 -9.10 32.55
N LEU A 451 12.97 -9.90 31.85
CA LEU A 451 12.20 -9.45 30.69
C LEU A 451 10.89 -8.82 31.14
N LEU A 452 10.68 -7.58 30.76
CA LEU A 452 9.38 -6.94 30.92
C LEU A 452 8.44 -7.52 29.86
N ILE A 453 7.43 -8.28 30.28
CA ILE A 453 6.44 -8.82 29.38
C ILE A 453 5.56 -7.67 28.89
N ASP A 454 5.60 -7.45 27.61
CA ASP A 454 4.60 -6.63 26.92
C ASP A 454 3.44 -7.55 26.54
N ASN A 455 2.27 -7.35 27.18
CA ASN A 455 1.08 -8.18 26.97
C ASN A 455 0.31 -7.80 25.69
N THR A 456 0.88 -7.01 24.81
CA THR A 456 0.38 -6.77 23.46
C THR A 456 0.84 -7.92 22.54
N ASP A 457 0.26 -9.09 22.73
CA ASP A 457 0.48 -10.22 21.81
C ASP A 457 -0.03 -9.86 20.41
N ARG A 458 0.82 -10.11 19.39
CA ARG A 458 0.49 -9.78 18.00
C ARG A 458 -0.32 -10.89 17.37
N ASN A 459 -1.63 -10.69 17.23
CA ASN A 459 -2.45 -11.58 16.41
C ASN A 459 -2.24 -11.23 14.92
N ARG A 460 -1.40 -12.00 14.22
CA ARG A 460 -1.09 -11.80 12.79
C ARG A 460 -2.31 -11.93 11.88
N THR A 461 -3.39 -12.56 12.33
CA THR A 461 -4.62 -12.70 11.55
C THR A 461 -5.57 -11.51 11.68
N SER A 462 -5.27 -10.53 12.54
CA SER A 462 -6.09 -9.33 12.69
C SER A 462 -5.73 -8.28 11.64
N PRO A 463 -6.70 -7.77 10.88
CA PRO A 463 -6.46 -6.73 9.89
C PRO A 463 -6.24 -5.33 10.51
N PHE A 464 -6.73 -5.11 11.74
CA PHE A 464 -6.58 -3.83 12.45
C PHE A 464 -6.25 -4.11 13.93
N ALA A 465 -4.98 -4.01 14.29
CA ALA A 465 -4.48 -4.43 15.60
C ALA A 465 -3.95 -3.24 16.41
N PHE A 466 -4.33 -3.17 17.70
CA PHE A 466 -3.70 -2.25 18.65
C PHE A 466 -2.35 -2.81 19.10
N THR A 467 -1.28 -2.03 18.97
CA THR A 467 0.10 -2.45 19.27
C THR A 467 0.74 -1.59 20.38
N GLY A 468 -0.02 -1.25 21.42
CA GLY A 468 0.44 -0.59 22.65
C GLY A 468 0.30 0.92 22.66
N ASN A 469 0.52 1.63 21.57
CA ASN A 469 0.35 3.08 21.46
C ASN A 469 -0.14 3.56 20.09
N ARG A 470 -0.51 2.62 19.21
CA ARG A 470 -0.99 2.86 17.84
C ARG A 470 -1.82 1.69 17.36
N PHE A 471 -2.57 1.92 16.29
CA PHE A 471 -3.23 0.87 15.54
C PHE A 471 -2.43 0.56 14.27
N GLU A 472 -2.27 -0.71 13.98
CA GLU A 472 -1.62 -1.21 12.79
C GLU A 472 -2.67 -1.74 11.81
N PHE A 473 -2.84 -1.08 10.67
CA PHE A 473 -3.75 -1.50 9.61
C PHE A 473 -3.00 -2.36 8.60
N ARG A 474 -3.09 -3.67 8.73
CA ARG A 474 -2.30 -4.69 8.01
C ARG A 474 -2.85 -5.06 6.64
N ALA A 475 -4.11 -4.72 6.38
CA ALA A 475 -4.78 -5.08 5.13
C ALA A 475 -4.38 -4.20 3.93
N VAL A 476 -3.61 -3.15 4.12
CA VAL A 476 -3.12 -2.28 3.03
C VAL A 476 -2.11 -3.04 2.18
N GLY A 477 -2.26 -2.99 0.85
CA GLY A 477 -1.39 -3.68 -0.10
C GLY A 477 -0.09 -2.92 -0.38
N SER A 478 0.95 -3.66 -0.77
CA SER A 478 2.29 -3.10 -1.02
C SER A 478 2.35 -2.13 -2.21
N GLU A 479 1.50 -2.29 -3.22
CA GLU A 479 1.41 -1.38 -4.36
C GLU A 479 0.55 -0.14 -4.06
N ALA A 480 -0.37 -0.22 -3.08
CA ALA A 480 -1.34 0.81 -2.79
C ALA A 480 -0.70 2.12 -2.30
N ASN A 481 -1.36 3.25 -2.60
CA ASN A 481 -1.09 4.51 -1.92
C ASN A 481 -1.72 4.48 -0.51
N CYS A 482 -0.93 4.74 0.53
CA CYS A 482 -1.40 4.78 1.92
C CYS A 482 -2.58 5.74 2.11
N ALA A 483 -2.66 6.80 1.32
CA ALA A 483 -3.74 7.80 1.42
C ALA A 483 -5.13 7.18 1.27
N SER A 484 -5.30 6.13 0.45
CA SER A 484 -6.61 5.49 0.27
C SER A 484 -7.21 5.01 1.60
N ALA A 485 -6.42 4.27 2.39
CA ALA A 485 -6.83 3.79 3.71
C ALA A 485 -6.91 4.92 4.73
N MET A 486 -5.95 5.85 4.71
CA MET A 486 -5.87 6.95 5.68
C MET A 486 -7.01 7.95 5.53
N ILE A 487 -7.45 8.27 4.32
CA ILE A 487 -8.62 9.13 4.06
C ILE A 487 -9.86 8.56 4.77
N VAL A 488 -10.11 7.27 4.60
CA VAL A 488 -11.27 6.62 5.21
C VAL A 488 -11.15 6.55 6.72
N LEU A 489 -10.01 6.08 7.25
CA LEU A 489 -9.81 5.94 8.68
C LEU A 489 -9.89 7.29 9.41
N ASN A 490 -9.18 8.30 8.89
CA ASN A 490 -9.20 9.64 9.48
C ASN A 490 -10.60 10.24 9.49
N THR A 491 -11.34 10.13 8.37
CA THR A 491 -12.69 10.70 8.28
C THR A 491 -13.67 9.99 9.22
N ALA A 492 -13.57 8.66 9.32
CA ALA A 492 -14.40 7.86 10.22
C ALA A 492 -14.12 8.19 11.70
N VAL A 493 -12.84 8.36 12.07
CA VAL A 493 -12.44 8.76 13.42
C VAL A 493 -12.87 10.20 13.72
N ALA A 494 -12.78 11.12 12.76
CA ALA A 494 -13.27 12.47 12.92
C ALA A 494 -14.79 12.49 13.18
N GLU A 495 -15.58 11.71 12.44
CA GLU A 495 -17.01 11.59 12.66
C GLU A 495 -17.33 11.00 14.04
N ALA A 496 -16.63 9.94 14.47
CA ALA A 496 -16.82 9.34 15.80
C ALA A 496 -16.53 10.35 16.92
N LEU A 497 -15.39 11.04 16.86
CA LEU A 497 -15.01 12.06 17.85
C LEU A 497 -15.97 13.25 17.87
N GLN A 498 -16.50 13.67 16.73
CA GLN A 498 -17.53 14.70 16.67
C GLN A 498 -18.80 14.23 17.38
N ASN A 499 -19.33 13.07 17.03
CA ASN A 499 -20.52 12.49 17.66
C ASN A 499 -20.33 12.33 19.18
N PHE A 500 -19.17 11.83 19.61
CA PHE A 500 -18.81 11.72 21.01
C PHE A 500 -18.88 13.08 21.71
N SER A 501 -18.20 14.11 21.16
CA SER A 501 -18.18 15.44 21.78
C SER A 501 -19.56 16.10 21.84
N GLU A 502 -20.39 15.94 20.83
CA GLU A 502 -21.76 16.47 20.80
C GLU A 502 -22.64 15.82 21.89
N ARG A 503 -22.50 14.52 22.11
CA ARG A 503 -23.22 13.78 23.16
C ARG A 503 -22.74 14.19 24.56
N VAL A 504 -21.42 14.33 24.77
CA VAL A 504 -20.86 14.82 26.04
C VAL A 504 -21.36 16.23 26.33
N ASP A 505 -21.23 17.15 25.39
CA ASP A 505 -21.68 18.54 25.54
C ASP A 505 -23.19 18.62 25.88
N ALA A 506 -24.01 17.75 25.28
CA ALA A 506 -25.44 17.69 25.54
C ALA A 506 -25.78 17.23 26.97
N LEU A 507 -24.99 16.29 27.56
CA LEU A 507 -25.16 15.87 28.97
C LEU A 507 -24.68 16.95 29.95
N VAL A 508 -23.54 17.55 29.69
CA VAL A 508 -23.01 18.67 30.50
C VAL A 508 -23.97 19.86 30.46
N ALA A 509 -24.57 20.18 29.34
CA ALA A 509 -25.59 21.24 29.23
C ALA A 509 -26.85 20.95 30.07
N LYS A 510 -27.14 19.68 30.38
CA LYS A 510 -28.23 19.27 31.27
C LYS A 510 -27.83 19.28 32.74
N GLY A 511 -26.58 19.62 33.08
CA GLY A 511 -26.07 19.74 34.43
C GLY A 511 -25.27 18.53 34.95
N GLU A 512 -24.90 17.60 34.08
CA GLU A 512 -24.03 16.49 34.46
C GLU A 512 -22.57 16.97 34.61
N ASP A 513 -21.83 16.34 35.50
CA ASP A 513 -20.38 16.51 35.61
C ASP A 513 -19.68 15.95 34.35
N LEU A 514 -18.69 16.68 33.85
CA LEU A 514 -17.98 16.32 32.60
C LEU A 514 -17.40 14.90 32.65
N THR A 515 -16.73 14.50 33.71
CA THR A 515 -16.14 13.18 33.85
C THR A 515 -17.21 12.08 33.85
N SER A 516 -18.34 12.34 34.54
CA SER A 516 -19.49 11.42 34.57
C SER A 516 -20.12 11.25 33.20
N ALA A 517 -20.31 12.35 32.45
CA ALA A 517 -20.86 12.35 31.11
C ALA A 517 -19.95 11.56 30.16
N ILE A 518 -18.62 11.76 30.19
CA ILE A 518 -17.66 11.00 29.40
C ILE A 518 -17.77 9.49 29.70
N ILE A 519 -17.80 9.11 30.98
CA ILE A 519 -17.88 7.70 31.38
C ILE A 519 -19.16 7.04 30.87
N ASP A 520 -20.32 7.71 30.99
CA ASP A 520 -21.59 7.16 30.55
C ASP A 520 -21.62 6.92 29.05
N ILE A 521 -21.11 7.87 28.27
CA ILE A 521 -21.01 7.74 26.80
C ILE A 521 -20.05 6.62 26.40
N ILE A 522 -18.87 6.56 26.99
CA ILE A 522 -17.90 5.49 26.71
C ILE A 522 -18.47 4.10 27.00
N ARG A 523 -19.26 3.95 28.04
CA ARG A 523 -19.94 2.67 28.34
C ARG A 523 -20.93 2.25 27.27
N GLU A 524 -21.69 3.19 26.72
CA GLU A 524 -22.60 2.94 25.60
C GLU A 524 -21.81 2.54 24.34
N ASP A 525 -20.73 3.26 24.07
CA ASP A 525 -19.91 3.08 22.87
C ASP A 525 -19.12 1.76 22.92
N ILE A 526 -18.59 1.35 24.10
CA ILE A 526 -18.00 0.02 24.29
C ILE A 526 -19.01 -1.10 23.93
N LYS A 527 -20.26 -1.01 24.39
CA LYS A 527 -21.29 -1.98 24.05
C LYS A 527 -21.60 -2.00 22.56
N THR A 528 -21.65 -0.83 21.95
CA THR A 528 -21.99 -0.66 20.53
C THR A 528 -20.90 -1.21 19.62
N CYS A 529 -19.62 -0.91 19.90
CA CYS A 529 -18.50 -1.34 19.05
C CYS A 529 -17.97 -2.74 19.42
N LYS A 530 -18.47 -3.40 20.45
CA LYS A 530 -18.04 -4.73 20.89
C LYS A 530 -17.98 -5.76 19.75
N PRO A 531 -18.89 -5.77 18.75
CA PRO A 531 -18.84 -6.72 17.64
C PRO A 531 -17.57 -6.66 16.79
N ILE A 532 -16.86 -5.51 16.74
CA ILE A 532 -15.62 -5.38 15.95
C ILE A 532 -14.42 -6.06 16.63
N HIS A 533 -14.48 -6.26 17.94
CA HIS A 533 -13.39 -6.84 18.72
C HIS A 533 -13.32 -8.35 18.52
N PHE A 534 -12.15 -8.85 18.08
CA PHE A 534 -11.89 -10.26 17.88
C PHE A 534 -10.44 -10.64 18.15
N ASP A 535 -10.20 -11.50 19.15
CA ASP A 535 -8.87 -11.96 19.56
C ASP A 535 -8.52 -13.36 19.04
N GLY A 536 -9.44 -14.01 18.31
CA GLY A 536 -9.29 -15.37 17.81
C GLY A 536 -8.54 -15.50 16.50
N ASN A 537 -8.55 -16.71 15.93
CA ASN A 537 -7.96 -17.01 14.62
C ASN A 537 -8.85 -16.51 13.48
N GLY A 538 -8.46 -15.41 12.82
CA GLY A 538 -9.18 -14.80 11.70
C GLY A 538 -9.26 -15.66 10.43
N TYR A 539 -8.46 -16.73 10.31
CA TYR A 539 -8.49 -17.64 9.15
C TYR A 539 -9.54 -18.74 9.27
N SER A 540 -10.15 -18.92 10.47
CA SER A 540 -11.11 -20.00 10.67
C SER A 540 -12.43 -19.74 9.93
N ASP A 541 -13.04 -20.80 9.38
CA ASP A 541 -14.37 -20.70 8.76
C ASP A 541 -15.44 -20.32 9.80
N SER A 542 -15.27 -20.74 11.06
CA SER A 542 -16.14 -20.33 12.17
C SER A 542 -16.13 -18.81 12.39
N TRP A 543 -15.00 -18.13 12.13
CA TRP A 543 -14.93 -16.68 12.21
C TRP A 543 -15.80 -15.99 11.15
N LYS A 544 -15.80 -16.50 9.91
CA LYS A 544 -16.65 -15.92 8.85
C LYS A 544 -18.15 -15.98 9.23
N GLU A 545 -18.59 -17.12 9.78
CA GLU A 545 -19.97 -17.26 10.25
C GLU A 545 -20.28 -16.32 11.42
N GLU A 546 -19.34 -16.19 12.36
CA GLU A 546 -19.48 -15.31 13.52
C GLU A 546 -19.48 -13.84 13.11
N ALA A 547 -18.59 -13.43 12.20
CA ALA A 547 -18.52 -12.07 11.68
C ALA A 547 -19.85 -11.64 11.02
N MET A 548 -20.47 -12.53 10.23
CA MET A 548 -21.80 -12.28 9.64
C MET A 548 -22.86 -12.07 10.74
N LYS A 549 -22.86 -12.91 11.80
CA LYS A 549 -23.79 -12.76 12.93
C LYS A 549 -23.59 -11.47 13.69
N ARG A 550 -22.35 -10.96 13.74
CA ARG A 550 -21.97 -9.68 14.36
C ARG A 550 -22.30 -8.48 13.48
N GLY A 551 -22.75 -8.68 12.23
CA GLY A 551 -23.08 -7.62 11.28
C GLY A 551 -21.87 -6.98 10.62
N LEU A 552 -20.70 -7.66 10.63
CA LEU A 552 -19.50 -7.18 9.93
C LEU A 552 -19.61 -7.47 8.44
N ASP A 553 -18.95 -6.64 7.63
CA ASP A 553 -18.94 -6.83 6.18
C ASP A 553 -18.06 -8.02 5.78
N CYS A 554 -18.68 -9.04 5.20
CA CYS A 554 -18.04 -10.28 4.75
C CYS A 554 -18.06 -10.43 3.22
N GLU A 555 -18.36 -9.36 2.46
CA GLU A 555 -18.30 -9.40 0.99
C GLU A 555 -16.88 -9.76 0.53
N SER A 556 -16.75 -10.75 -0.34
CA SER A 556 -15.48 -11.22 -0.88
C SER A 556 -15.26 -10.81 -2.33
N ASN A 557 -16.30 -10.36 -3.03
CA ASN A 557 -16.16 -9.88 -4.41
C ASN A 557 -15.59 -8.46 -4.41
N CYS A 558 -14.33 -8.30 -4.83
CA CYS A 558 -13.61 -7.04 -4.80
C CYS A 558 -14.38 -5.88 -5.49
N PRO A 559 -14.90 -6.01 -6.72
CA PRO A 559 -15.75 -4.98 -7.33
C PRO A 559 -16.98 -4.58 -6.50
N LYS A 560 -17.64 -5.53 -5.81
CA LYS A 560 -18.80 -5.23 -4.96
C LYS A 560 -18.41 -4.53 -3.66
N CYS A 561 -17.19 -4.77 -3.15
CA CYS A 561 -16.69 -4.04 -1.99
C CYS A 561 -16.67 -2.52 -2.23
N PHE A 562 -16.40 -2.08 -3.47
CA PHE A 562 -16.36 -0.65 -3.80
C PHE A 562 -17.72 0.04 -3.64
N ASP A 563 -18.84 -0.69 -3.69
CA ASP A 563 -20.19 -0.13 -3.46
C ASP A 563 -20.28 0.60 -2.11
N ARG A 564 -19.47 0.21 -1.11
CA ARG A 564 -19.44 0.82 0.23
C ARG A 564 -19.11 2.31 0.25
N TYR A 565 -18.42 2.82 -0.76
CA TYR A 565 -18.19 4.26 -0.91
C TYR A 565 -19.47 5.03 -1.23
N LEU A 566 -20.49 4.36 -1.78
CA LEU A 566 -21.78 4.94 -2.19
C LEU A 566 -22.92 4.61 -1.20
N ASP A 567 -22.63 3.95 -0.09
CA ASP A 567 -23.59 3.80 1.01
C ASP A 567 -23.91 5.19 1.59
N GLU A 568 -25.19 5.44 1.87
CA GLU A 568 -25.65 6.77 2.35
C GLU A 568 -24.94 7.23 3.62
N ASP A 569 -24.57 6.32 4.52
CA ASP A 569 -23.82 6.66 5.73
C ASP A 569 -22.37 7.06 5.42
N ALA A 570 -21.72 6.42 4.43
CA ALA A 570 -20.40 6.81 3.96
C ALA A 570 -20.43 8.19 3.30
N ILE A 571 -21.40 8.44 2.42
CA ILE A 571 -21.57 9.75 1.77
C ILE A 571 -21.78 10.85 2.81
N LYS A 572 -22.71 10.64 3.77
CA LYS A 572 -22.96 11.59 4.86
C LYS A 572 -21.71 11.88 5.68
N MET A 573 -20.93 10.83 6.02
CA MET A 573 -19.66 10.99 6.72
C MET A 573 -18.70 11.89 5.94
N PHE A 574 -18.44 11.61 4.69
CA PHE A 574 -17.51 12.39 3.89
C PHE A 574 -17.98 13.84 3.68
N GLU A 575 -19.27 14.04 3.44
CA GLU A 575 -19.85 15.38 3.24
C GLU A 575 -19.86 16.20 4.53
N SER A 576 -20.26 15.60 5.66
CA SER A 576 -20.30 16.29 6.97
C SER A 576 -18.91 16.70 7.46
N MET A 577 -17.89 15.89 7.15
CA MET A 577 -16.49 16.19 7.45
C MET A 577 -15.80 17.07 6.39
N ASN A 578 -16.49 17.50 5.34
CA ASN A 578 -15.97 18.30 4.23
C ASN A 578 -14.80 17.65 3.49
N VAL A 579 -14.73 16.33 3.43
CA VAL A 579 -13.62 15.58 2.80
C VAL A 579 -13.89 15.35 1.32
N MET A 580 -15.03 14.76 0.99
CA MET A 580 -15.46 14.51 -0.40
C MET A 580 -16.98 14.70 -0.52
N LYS A 581 -17.41 15.12 -1.70
CA LYS A 581 -18.82 15.21 -2.07
C LYS A 581 -19.27 13.90 -2.74
N ARG A 582 -20.59 13.69 -2.83
CA ARG A 582 -21.19 12.52 -3.51
C ARG A 582 -20.63 12.31 -4.93
N ASN A 583 -20.58 13.38 -5.75
CA ASN A 583 -20.07 13.27 -7.12
C ASN A 583 -18.58 12.87 -7.19
N GLU A 584 -17.76 13.28 -6.22
CA GLU A 584 -16.36 12.85 -6.13
C GLU A 584 -16.26 11.36 -5.76
N LEU A 585 -17.12 10.86 -4.86
CA LEU A 585 -17.18 9.45 -4.47
C LEU A 585 -17.64 8.57 -5.65
N GLU A 586 -18.70 8.98 -6.35
CA GLU A 586 -19.19 8.31 -7.56
C GLU A 586 -18.10 8.19 -8.62
N ALA A 587 -17.43 9.30 -8.92
CA ALA A 587 -16.36 9.34 -9.91
C ALA A 587 -15.16 8.45 -9.52
N ARG A 588 -14.78 8.45 -8.23
CA ARG A 588 -13.68 7.59 -7.74
C ARG A 588 -14.03 6.10 -7.82
N ASN A 589 -15.28 5.75 -7.58
CA ASN A 589 -15.74 4.38 -7.75
C ASN A 589 -15.73 3.93 -9.21
N GLU A 590 -16.16 4.79 -10.14
CA GLU A 590 -16.05 4.52 -11.57
C GLU A 590 -14.59 4.23 -11.97
N VAL A 591 -13.63 5.02 -11.46
CA VAL A 591 -12.19 4.79 -11.68
C VAL A 591 -11.73 3.46 -11.08
N LYS A 592 -12.19 3.09 -9.85
CA LYS A 592 -11.83 1.81 -9.21
C LYS A 592 -12.33 0.62 -10.04
N TRP A 593 -13.59 0.61 -10.48
CA TRP A 593 -14.15 -0.46 -11.32
C TRP A 593 -13.45 -0.55 -12.67
N GLU A 594 -13.15 0.59 -13.30
CA GLU A 594 -12.43 0.63 -14.55
C GLU A 594 -11.01 0.08 -14.40
N THR A 595 -10.29 0.46 -13.35
CA THR A 595 -8.93 0.00 -13.04
C THR A 595 -8.93 -1.51 -12.78
N TYR A 596 -9.86 -2.02 -11.97
CA TYR A 596 -10.04 -3.47 -11.75
C TYR A 596 -10.20 -4.21 -13.08
N THR A 597 -11.15 -3.77 -13.88
CA THR A 597 -11.43 -4.37 -15.20
C THR A 597 -10.19 -4.39 -16.09
N LYS A 598 -9.45 -3.27 -16.16
CA LYS A 598 -8.26 -3.14 -17.00
C LYS A 598 -7.13 -4.06 -16.54
N LYS A 599 -6.87 -4.16 -15.24
CA LYS A 599 -5.83 -5.06 -14.70
C LYS A 599 -6.14 -6.51 -15.07
N ILE A 600 -7.33 -7.02 -14.75
CA ILE A 600 -7.70 -8.41 -15.08
C ILE A 600 -7.75 -8.62 -16.61
N GLN A 601 -8.15 -7.61 -17.40
CA GLN A 601 -8.13 -7.69 -18.85
C GLN A 601 -6.71 -7.85 -19.41
N ILE A 602 -5.74 -7.10 -18.86
CA ILE A 602 -4.32 -7.20 -19.25
C ILE A 602 -3.82 -8.61 -18.93
N GLU A 603 -4.03 -9.08 -17.71
CA GLU A 603 -3.63 -10.42 -17.27
C GLU A 603 -4.23 -11.53 -18.17
N ALA A 604 -5.53 -11.47 -18.46
CA ALA A 604 -6.20 -12.44 -19.33
C ALA A 604 -5.63 -12.46 -20.75
N ARG A 605 -5.24 -11.31 -21.29
CA ARG A 605 -4.61 -11.22 -22.61
C ARG A 605 -3.19 -11.77 -22.62
N VAL A 606 -2.40 -11.44 -21.59
CA VAL A 606 -1.02 -11.95 -21.44
C VAL A 606 -1.03 -13.46 -21.23
N MET A 607 -1.94 -13.98 -20.41
CA MET A 607 -2.10 -15.42 -20.19
C MET A 607 -2.42 -16.15 -21.52
N GLY A 608 -3.39 -15.64 -22.29
CA GLY A 608 -3.74 -16.22 -23.58
C GLY A 608 -2.57 -16.22 -24.57
N ASP A 609 -1.81 -15.12 -24.64
CA ASP A 609 -0.62 -15.02 -25.49
C ASP A 609 0.45 -16.03 -25.07
N LEU A 610 0.81 -16.09 -23.79
CA LEU A 610 1.81 -17.03 -23.28
C LEU A 610 1.37 -18.50 -23.48
N ALA A 611 0.12 -18.82 -23.19
CA ALA A 611 -0.41 -20.18 -23.38
C ALA A 611 -0.27 -20.63 -24.83
N MET A 612 -0.71 -19.81 -25.80
CA MET A 612 -0.75 -20.16 -27.20
C MET A 612 0.62 -20.08 -27.89
N ASN A 613 1.46 -19.12 -27.55
CA ASN A 613 2.71 -18.84 -28.25
C ASN A 613 3.96 -19.41 -27.57
N HIS A 614 3.89 -19.75 -26.27
CA HIS A 614 5.01 -20.30 -25.53
C HIS A 614 4.74 -21.73 -25.02
N ILE A 615 3.63 -21.96 -24.33
CA ILE A 615 3.40 -23.22 -23.61
C ILE A 615 2.98 -24.35 -24.54
N ILE A 616 1.93 -24.17 -25.33
CA ILE A 616 1.43 -25.20 -26.23
C ILE A 616 2.49 -25.64 -27.26
N PRO A 617 3.22 -24.73 -27.94
CA PRO A 617 4.27 -25.10 -28.85
C PRO A 617 5.39 -25.94 -28.24
N VAL A 618 5.81 -25.59 -27.02
CA VAL A 618 6.87 -26.32 -26.31
C VAL A 618 6.39 -27.69 -25.85
N ALA A 619 5.19 -27.78 -25.29
CA ALA A 619 4.58 -29.07 -24.90
C ALA A 619 4.40 -30.01 -26.08
N THR A 620 3.88 -29.51 -27.19
CA THR A 620 3.70 -30.27 -28.42
C THR A 620 5.05 -30.71 -29.03
N HIS A 621 6.07 -29.87 -28.97
CA HIS A 621 7.42 -30.24 -29.40
C HIS A 621 7.97 -31.40 -28.57
N TYR A 622 7.87 -31.36 -27.25
CA TYR A 622 8.28 -32.45 -26.38
C TYR A 622 7.49 -33.73 -26.62
N GLN A 623 6.16 -33.60 -26.78
CA GLN A 623 5.28 -34.70 -27.14
C GLN A 623 5.75 -35.41 -28.43
N SER A 624 6.14 -34.63 -29.44
CA SER A 624 6.67 -35.16 -30.71
C SER A 624 8.00 -35.93 -30.54
N GLN A 625 8.89 -35.46 -29.64
CA GLN A 625 10.12 -36.18 -29.29
C GLN A 625 9.83 -37.54 -28.64
N LEU A 626 8.87 -37.55 -27.69
CA LEU A 626 8.45 -38.77 -26.99
C LEU A 626 7.78 -39.75 -27.96
N ALA A 627 6.92 -39.29 -28.87
CA ALA A 627 6.27 -40.11 -29.87
C ALA A 627 7.30 -40.74 -30.84
N LYS A 628 8.32 -39.98 -31.23
CA LYS A 628 9.43 -40.52 -32.05
C LYS A 628 10.22 -41.59 -31.28
N ASN A 629 10.45 -41.40 -29.97
CA ASN A 629 11.09 -42.40 -29.12
C ASN A 629 10.26 -43.69 -29.06
N VAL A 630 8.95 -43.60 -28.82
CA VAL A 630 8.04 -44.76 -28.84
C VAL A 630 8.10 -45.50 -30.16
N GLN A 631 8.07 -44.78 -31.29
CA GLN A 631 8.17 -45.40 -32.63
C GLN A 631 9.50 -46.13 -32.83
N ASN A 632 10.60 -45.57 -32.38
CA ASN A 632 11.92 -46.20 -32.45
C ASN A 632 11.99 -47.47 -31.59
N MET A 633 11.41 -47.47 -30.40
CA MET A 633 11.34 -48.67 -29.51
C MET A 633 10.49 -49.78 -30.18
N VAL A 634 9.37 -49.43 -30.79
CA VAL A 634 8.54 -50.38 -31.55
C VAL A 634 9.28 -50.95 -32.74
N ASN A 635 10.02 -50.12 -33.45
CA ASN A 635 10.82 -50.55 -34.61
C ASN A 635 11.96 -51.54 -34.20
N ILE A 636 12.55 -51.40 -33.02
CA ILE A 636 13.66 -52.25 -32.51
C ILE A 636 13.10 -53.56 -31.94
N PHE A 637 12.08 -53.47 -31.07
CA PHE A 637 11.62 -54.57 -30.21
C PHE A 637 10.28 -55.18 -30.69
N GLY A 638 9.67 -54.67 -31.73
CA GLY A 638 8.34 -55.08 -32.20
C GLY A 638 7.21 -54.42 -31.45
N ASP A 639 5.98 -54.61 -31.94
CA ASP A 639 4.81 -53.83 -31.50
C ASP A 639 4.43 -54.06 -30.01
N VAL A 640 4.52 -55.28 -29.51
CA VAL A 640 4.11 -55.62 -28.15
C VAL A 640 5.20 -55.17 -27.13
N GLU A 641 6.41 -55.62 -27.27
CA GLU A 641 7.51 -55.34 -26.36
C GLU A 641 7.91 -53.85 -26.43
N GLY A 642 8.00 -53.30 -27.64
CA GLY A 642 8.33 -51.87 -27.81
C GLY A 642 7.31 -50.92 -27.14
N LYS A 643 5.99 -51.21 -27.22
CA LYS A 643 4.96 -50.46 -26.51
C LYS A 643 5.05 -50.65 -24.99
N GLN A 644 5.33 -51.85 -24.50
CA GLN A 644 5.50 -52.14 -23.09
C GLN A 644 6.69 -51.36 -22.51
N LEU A 645 7.85 -51.38 -23.17
CA LEU A 645 9.02 -50.59 -22.76
C LEU A 645 8.83 -49.08 -22.84
N SER A 646 7.87 -48.63 -23.64
CA SER A 646 7.52 -47.21 -23.83
C SER A 646 6.30 -46.75 -23.05
N GLU A 647 5.73 -47.57 -22.18
CA GLU A 647 4.48 -47.28 -21.45
C GLU A 647 4.47 -45.94 -20.77
N ARG A 648 5.57 -45.58 -20.10
CA ARG A 648 5.75 -44.27 -19.46
C ARG A 648 5.64 -43.12 -20.48
N ASN A 649 6.32 -43.24 -21.62
CA ASN A 649 6.30 -42.18 -22.63
C ASN A 649 4.92 -42.03 -23.24
N ILE A 650 4.20 -43.14 -23.47
CA ILE A 650 2.83 -43.14 -23.97
C ILE A 650 1.89 -42.44 -22.99
N LYS A 651 2.06 -42.67 -21.68
CA LYS A 651 1.29 -41.98 -20.64
C LYS A 651 1.51 -40.48 -20.66
N ILE A 652 2.78 -40.04 -20.75
CA ILE A 652 3.15 -38.61 -20.82
C ILE A 652 2.58 -37.97 -22.10
N ILE A 653 2.66 -38.63 -23.25
CA ILE A 653 2.09 -38.17 -24.52
C ILE A 653 0.59 -37.89 -24.38
N ARG A 654 -0.16 -38.78 -23.72
CA ARG A 654 -1.61 -38.61 -23.48
C ARG A 654 -1.86 -37.44 -22.58
N GLU A 655 -1.14 -37.34 -21.46
CA GLU A 655 -1.26 -36.22 -20.51
C GLU A 655 -1.01 -34.86 -21.16
N ILE A 656 0.04 -34.75 -21.98
CA ILE A 656 0.30 -33.51 -22.74
C ILE A 656 -0.86 -33.19 -23.67
N ALA A 657 -1.36 -34.18 -24.45
CA ALA A 657 -2.47 -33.98 -25.36
C ALA A 657 -3.74 -33.49 -24.66
N GLU A 658 -4.09 -34.13 -23.53
CA GLU A 658 -5.26 -33.73 -22.73
C GLU A 658 -5.14 -32.34 -22.22
N ARG A 659 -4.00 -31.98 -21.59
CA ARG A 659 -3.78 -30.66 -20.98
C ARG A 659 -3.71 -29.56 -22.03
N THR A 660 -3.01 -29.77 -23.16
CA THR A 660 -2.95 -28.77 -24.22
C THR A 660 -4.33 -28.50 -24.84
N THR A 661 -5.15 -29.53 -24.99
CA THR A 661 -6.55 -29.37 -25.47
C THR A 661 -7.38 -28.54 -24.45
N ILE A 662 -7.25 -28.82 -23.14
CA ILE A 662 -7.97 -28.06 -22.11
C ILE A 662 -7.50 -26.59 -22.11
N ILE A 663 -6.19 -26.33 -22.23
CA ILE A 663 -5.63 -24.98 -22.29
C ILE A 663 -6.15 -24.23 -23.51
N GLU A 664 -6.12 -24.85 -24.69
CA GLU A 664 -6.57 -24.25 -25.95
C GLU A 664 -8.06 -23.87 -25.90
N THR A 665 -8.91 -24.83 -25.46
CA THR A 665 -10.34 -24.59 -25.25
C THR A 665 -10.57 -23.48 -24.20
N GLY A 666 -9.85 -23.54 -23.06
CA GLY A 666 -9.94 -22.55 -22.00
C GLY A 666 -9.58 -21.13 -22.47
N VAL A 667 -8.55 -21.00 -23.32
CA VAL A 667 -8.17 -19.70 -23.90
C VAL A 667 -9.24 -19.18 -24.86
N GLU A 668 -9.84 -20.04 -25.69
CA GLU A 668 -10.97 -19.65 -26.56
C GLU A 668 -12.16 -19.16 -25.75
N GLU A 669 -12.53 -19.90 -24.69
CA GLU A 669 -13.59 -19.50 -23.76
C GLU A 669 -13.28 -18.19 -23.04
N LEU A 670 -12.04 -18.00 -22.56
CA LEU A 670 -11.55 -16.78 -21.93
C LEU A 670 -11.69 -15.56 -22.85
N VAL A 671 -11.28 -15.71 -24.12
CA VAL A 671 -11.42 -14.66 -25.15
C VAL A 671 -12.88 -14.31 -25.38
N ASN A 672 -13.76 -15.33 -25.49
CA ASN A 672 -15.18 -15.12 -25.71
C ASN A 672 -15.86 -14.47 -24.51
N ALA A 673 -15.59 -14.93 -23.29
CA ALA A 673 -16.10 -14.33 -22.06
C ALA A 673 -15.69 -12.85 -21.95
N ARG A 674 -14.40 -12.53 -22.20
CA ARG A 674 -13.90 -11.16 -22.21
C ARG A 674 -14.58 -10.28 -23.26
N LYS A 675 -14.82 -10.79 -24.48
CA LYS A 675 -15.56 -10.07 -25.52
C LYS A 675 -17.00 -9.78 -25.11
N GLN A 676 -17.66 -10.67 -24.39
CA GLN A 676 -19.01 -10.45 -23.89
C GLN A 676 -19.02 -9.43 -22.74
N ALA A 677 -18.12 -9.57 -21.75
CA ALA A 677 -18.00 -8.62 -20.65
C ALA A 677 -17.71 -7.19 -21.14
N ASN A 678 -16.90 -7.03 -22.19
CA ASN A 678 -16.59 -5.72 -22.77
C ASN A 678 -17.80 -5.00 -23.41
N LYS A 679 -18.90 -5.71 -23.71
CA LYS A 679 -20.14 -5.12 -24.23
C LYS A 679 -21.00 -4.50 -23.12
N ILE A 680 -20.72 -4.79 -21.86
CA ILE A 680 -21.42 -4.22 -20.70
C ILE A 680 -21.04 -2.74 -20.61
N GLU A 681 -22.03 -1.85 -20.57
CA GLU A 681 -21.78 -0.40 -20.49
C GLU A 681 -21.37 0.03 -19.08
N SER A 682 -22.09 -0.44 -18.04
CA SER A 682 -21.80 -0.13 -16.65
C SER A 682 -20.41 -0.65 -16.24
N GLN A 683 -19.55 0.23 -15.75
CA GLN A 683 -18.21 -0.15 -15.26
C GLN A 683 -18.32 -1.13 -14.08
N ARG A 684 -19.27 -0.90 -13.18
CA ARG A 684 -19.52 -1.79 -12.04
C ARG A 684 -19.86 -3.21 -12.49
N GLU A 685 -20.88 -3.36 -13.33
CA GLU A 685 -21.33 -4.67 -13.81
C GLU A 685 -20.26 -5.36 -14.68
N LYS A 686 -19.49 -4.58 -15.43
CA LYS A 686 -18.34 -5.07 -16.19
C LYS A 686 -17.27 -5.63 -15.24
N ALA A 687 -16.88 -4.89 -14.20
CA ALA A 687 -15.90 -5.34 -13.22
C ALA A 687 -16.35 -6.62 -12.50
N ILE A 688 -17.64 -6.72 -12.13
CA ILE A 688 -18.22 -7.93 -11.53
C ILE A 688 -18.13 -9.11 -12.52
N ALA A 689 -18.45 -8.90 -13.81
CA ALA A 689 -18.33 -9.94 -14.82
C ALA A 689 -16.86 -10.41 -15.01
N TYR A 690 -15.90 -9.50 -14.90
CA TYR A 690 -14.47 -9.85 -14.95
C TYR A 690 -14.06 -10.67 -13.71
N HIS A 691 -14.53 -10.31 -12.53
CA HIS A 691 -14.27 -11.06 -11.30
C HIS A 691 -14.92 -12.46 -11.35
N ASP A 692 -16.21 -12.54 -11.67
CA ASP A 692 -16.99 -13.77 -11.52
C ASP A 692 -16.78 -14.78 -12.68
N THR A 693 -16.32 -14.31 -13.85
CA THR A 693 -16.22 -15.15 -15.05
C THR A 693 -14.81 -15.24 -15.60
N ILE A 694 -14.10 -14.12 -15.71
CA ILE A 694 -12.78 -14.09 -16.37
C ILE A 694 -11.68 -14.58 -15.43
N ALA A 695 -11.61 -14.08 -14.22
CA ALA A 695 -10.58 -14.46 -13.25
C ALA A 695 -10.60 -15.97 -12.93
N PRO A 696 -11.75 -16.64 -12.68
CA PRO A 696 -11.78 -18.09 -12.43
C PRO A 696 -11.31 -18.91 -13.63
N LYS A 697 -11.61 -18.49 -14.88
CA LYS A 697 -11.12 -19.18 -16.07
C LYS A 697 -9.60 -19.06 -16.22
N MET A 698 -9.02 -17.96 -15.80
CA MET A 698 -7.56 -17.81 -15.77
C MET A 698 -6.92 -18.82 -14.80
N GLU A 699 -7.49 -19.03 -13.63
CA GLU A 699 -7.00 -20.02 -12.66
C GLU A 699 -7.11 -21.46 -13.18
N GLU A 700 -8.17 -21.79 -13.89
CA GLU A 700 -8.33 -23.10 -14.56
C GLU A 700 -7.22 -23.34 -15.60
N ILE A 701 -6.92 -22.33 -16.43
CA ILE A 701 -5.85 -22.39 -17.43
C ILE A 701 -4.49 -22.51 -16.74
N ARG A 702 -4.24 -21.68 -15.73
CA ARG A 702 -3.01 -21.71 -14.93
C ARG A 702 -2.74 -23.10 -14.39
N TYR A 703 -3.73 -23.72 -13.76
CA TYR A 703 -3.59 -25.07 -13.20
C TYR A 703 -3.08 -26.08 -14.23
N GLN A 704 -3.59 -26.04 -15.48
CA GLN A 704 -3.16 -26.97 -16.52
C GLN A 704 -1.72 -26.67 -16.98
N ILE A 705 -1.36 -25.40 -17.08
CA ILE A 705 0.01 -24.97 -17.45
C ILE A 705 1.02 -25.39 -16.38
N ASP A 706 0.70 -25.17 -15.11
CA ASP A 706 1.57 -25.52 -13.99
C ASP A 706 1.81 -27.04 -13.91
N LYS A 707 0.81 -27.87 -14.30
CA LYS A 707 1.00 -29.32 -14.44
C LYS A 707 1.88 -29.68 -15.64
N LEU A 708 1.78 -28.96 -16.77
CA LEU A 708 2.69 -29.16 -17.91
C LEU A 708 4.14 -28.81 -17.56
N GLU A 709 4.37 -27.81 -16.71
CA GLU A 709 5.71 -27.43 -16.25
C GLU A 709 6.46 -28.60 -15.55
N LEU A 710 5.71 -29.50 -14.89
CA LEU A 710 6.27 -30.69 -14.24
C LEU A 710 6.59 -31.85 -15.22
N VAL A 711 5.91 -31.85 -16.35
CA VAL A 711 5.94 -32.98 -17.28
C VAL A 711 6.87 -32.72 -18.46
N VAL A 712 6.87 -31.47 -18.97
CA VAL A 712 7.70 -31.09 -20.13
C VAL A 712 9.18 -31.03 -19.74
N SER A 713 10.07 -31.45 -20.66
CA SER A 713 11.50 -31.39 -20.45
C SER A 713 11.97 -29.99 -20.06
N ASP A 714 12.78 -29.94 -19.02
CA ASP A 714 13.31 -28.67 -18.47
C ASP A 714 14.15 -27.90 -19.51
N GLU A 715 14.85 -28.58 -20.41
CA GLU A 715 15.62 -27.96 -21.49
C GLU A 715 14.74 -27.24 -22.52
N LEU A 716 13.52 -27.70 -22.67
CA LEU A 716 12.56 -27.11 -23.64
C LEU A 716 11.70 -26.01 -23.01
N TRP A 717 11.49 -26.07 -21.70
CA TRP A 717 10.66 -25.08 -21.00
C TRP A 717 11.24 -23.67 -21.07
N THR A 718 10.51 -22.73 -21.64
CA THR A 718 11.04 -21.42 -22.05
C THR A 718 10.97 -20.34 -20.96
N LEU A 719 10.09 -20.50 -19.98
CA LEU A 719 9.89 -19.49 -18.93
C LEU A 719 10.73 -19.82 -17.69
N PRO A 720 11.38 -18.83 -17.05
CA PRO A 720 12.01 -19.01 -15.74
C PRO A 720 11.04 -19.58 -14.72
N LYS A 721 11.49 -20.58 -13.96
CA LYS A 721 10.72 -21.27 -12.92
C LYS A 721 10.85 -20.56 -11.57
N TYR A 722 9.94 -20.82 -10.64
CA TYR A 722 9.97 -20.22 -9.30
C TYR A 722 11.32 -20.45 -8.58
N ARG A 723 11.94 -21.62 -8.71
CA ARG A 723 13.26 -21.91 -8.14
C ARG A 723 14.37 -20.97 -8.63
N GLU A 724 14.20 -20.36 -9.80
CA GLU A 724 15.17 -19.44 -10.41
C GLU A 724 14.84 -17.99 -10.03
N LEU A 725 13.54 -17.65 -9.97
CA LEU A 725 13.06 -16.31 -9.68
C LEU A 725 13.18 -15.95 -8.18
N LEU A 726 12.90 -16.90 -7.29
CA LEU A 726 12.79 -16.64 -5.84
C LEU A 726 14.13 -16.72 -5.09
N PHE A 727 15.15 -17.42 -5.63
CA PHE A 727 16.40 -17.61 -4.94
C PHE A 727 17.50 -16.72 -5.53
N ILE A 728 17.59 -15.49 -5.01
CA ILE A 728 18.63 -14.49 -5.36
C ILE A 728 19.98 -14.99 -4.89
N ARG A 729 20.98 -14.96 -5.76
CA ARG A 729 22.35 -15.45 -5.50
C ARG A 729 23.37 -14.32 -5.53
#